data_7af30b25115f76c671b06a1b267216a3
#
_entry.id   7af30b25115f76c671b06a1b267216a3
#
_cell.length_a   1.000
_cell.length_b   1.000
_cell.length_c   1.000
_cell.angle_alpha   90.00
_cell.angle_beta   90.00
_cell.angle_gamma   90.00
#
_symmetry.space_group_name_H-M   'P 1'
#
loop_
_entity.id
_entity.type
_entity.pdbx_description
1 polymer ?
#
loop_
_entity_poly.entity_id
_entity_poly.type
_entity_poly.pdbx_seq_one_letter_code
_entity_poly.pdbx_strand_id
1 'polypeptide(L)'
;MVAFLACDAFALFCGYLRFMPSARQASSPSAARASKPSPATAAKAGASVAQKALQKLGLTRDIDLALHLPLRYEDETRITPLANARDGQTVQIEATVTSSEIQLRPRRQLLVQVEDDTGACELRFFSFYPSHQKTLSVGARLRIRGEIKGGFWGRQMMHPAFRVAGGELPAALTPVYPTTAGLPQPYLRRAVVGALARVDLSDTLPPGAEPPFARFYGQNGLQRLFSLREALTFLHHPTPDVALSTLEDHSHPAWQRLKAEELVAQQLSQQQSRRARDMLRAPVLRVAPSRAGALPLHEQLLAVLPFDLTAAQRRVGEEIAADLARKIPMHRLLQGDVGSGKTVVSALAACLAMDAGWQCALMAPTEILAEQHFAKMIGWLEPLLAARGRKVAWLVGGQKKKDRTAMLAMVASGEAALVVGTHAVIQEQVQFKNLALAIIDEQHRFGVAQRLALRQKLAAHGMEPHMLMMSATPIPRTLAMSYYADLDVSVIDELPPGRTPIVTKLIADSRKDEVIERIGAQVEAGRQVYWVCPLIEESEALDLSNATATHADLSEALPGCMVGLLHSRMPTAEKKAVMALFTSGQMGVLVSTTVIEVGVDVPNASLMVIEHAERFGLSQLHQLRGRVGRGAAASACVLLYATNDSGRVGETAKERLRAMAETNDGFEIARRDLEIRGPGEFLGARQSGDALLRFADLATDTHLLEWARELAPQMLDRYPELAAKHVARWLGGKSDYLKA
;
A
#
# COMPACT_ATOMS: atom_id res chain seq x y z
N MET A 1 27.89 40.97 -43.80
CA MET A 1 26.82 41.62 -44.54
C MET A 1 25.53 41.34 -43.80
N VAL A 2 25.12 42.35 -43.06
CA VAL A 2 23.77 42.91 -42.89
C VAL A 2 22.78 41.90 -42.24
N ALA A 3 22.40 42.00 -41.03
CA ALA A 3 21.84 43.07 -40.19
C ALA A 3 20.29 43.02 -40.10
N PHE A 4 19.80 43.07 -38.85
CA PHE A 4 18.62 43.79 -38.32
C PHE A 4 17.24 43.11 -38.45
N LEU A 5 16.32 43.09 -37.51
CA LEU A 5 15.86 43.94 -36.38
C LEU A 5 15.05 43.06 -35.44
N ALA A 6 15.17 43.00 -34.16
CA ALA A 6 14.82 43.96 -33.09
C ALA A 6 13.32 44.20 -32.88
N CYS A 7 12.87 44.12 -31.70
CA CYS A 7 12.34 44.95 -30.65
C CYS A 7 11.04 44.33 -30.08
N ASP A 8 10.58 44.48 -28.96
CA ASP A 8 10.85 45.07 -27.66
C ASP A 8 9.67 44.63 -26.75
N ALA A 9 9.82 44.39 -25.53
CA ALA A 9 9.38 45.27 -24.47
C ALA A 9 9.69 44.66 -23.07
N PHE A 10 10.65 45.30 -22.48
CA PHE A 10 10.96 45.36 -21.07
C PHE A 10 10.08 46.48 -20.44
N ALA A 11 9.73 46.37 -19.16
CA ALA A 11 9.78 47.44 -18.17
C ALA A 11 8.75 47.19 -17.08
N LEU A 12 9.21 47.09 -15.92
CA LEU A 12 9.38 48.02 -14.78
C LEU A 12 8.30 47.80 -13.70
N PHE A 13 8.71 47.45 -12.51
CA PHE A 13 8.69 48.40 -11.40
C PHE A 13 9.44 47.88 -10.16
N CYS A 14 10.44 48.66 -9.81
CA CYS A 14 11.16 48.59 -8.53
C CYS A 14 11.00 49.95 -7.82
N GLY A 15 10.75 49.90 -6.49
CA GLY A 15 11.14 50.98 -5.61
C GLY A 15 10.06 51.94 -5.12
N TYR A 16 9.82 52.03 -3.84
CA TYR A 16 10.24 53.16 -2.97
C TYR A 16 9.78 52.96 -1.52
N LEU A 17 10.73 53.06 -0.64
CA LEU A 17 10.64 53.25 0.81
C LEU A 17 10.42 54.72 1.18
N ARG A 18 9.79 54.90 2.38
CA ARG A 18 9.84 56.09 3.28
C ARG A 18 8.68 57.08 3.23
N PHE A 19 7.91 57.18 4.32
CA PHE A 19 7.95 58.23 5.35
C PHE A 19 6.80 58.06 6.35
N MET A 20 7.11 57.93 7.65
CA MET A 20 6.19 58.30 8.71
C MET A 20 6.27 59.82 8.99
N PRO A 21 5.18 60.47 9.49
CA PRO A 21 5.20 60.92 10.87
C PRO A 21 3.87 60.85 11.66
N SER A 22 4.07 60.59 12.97
CA SER A 22 3.38 60.98 14.21
C SER A 22 1.88 61.35 14.27
N ALA A 23 1.25 60.63 15.15
CA ALA A 23 0.22 60.95 16.16
C ALA A 23 -0.67 62.20 16.05
N ARG A 24 -2.00 62.01 16.07
CA ARG A 24 -2.96 62.72 16.91
C ARG A 24 -4.24 61.92 17.19
N GLN A 25 -4.67 61.97 18.44
CA GLN A 25 -5.89 61.47 19.04
C GLN A 25 -7.15 61.94 18.33
N ALA A 26 -8.14 61.05 18.19
CA ALA A 26 -9.50 61.29 18.70
C ALA A 26 -10.53 60.26 18.20
N SER A 27 -11.43 59.90 19.09
CA SER A 27 -12.80 59.44 18.93
C SER A 27 -13.03 57.98 18.44
N SER A 28 -13.51 57.17 19.37
CA SER A 28 -14.22 55.90 19.17
C SER A 28 -15.45 56.08 18.27
N PRO A 29 -15.66 55.14 17.32
CA PRO A 29 -16.99 54.85 16.78
C PRO A 29 -17.52 53.52 17.32
N SER A 30 -18.68 53.64 17.89
CA SER A 30 -19.79 52.69 17.99
C SER A 30 -19.54 51.31 17.36
N ALA A 31 -19.66 50.27 18.19
CA ALA A 31 -19.75 48.88 17.79
C ALA A 31 -20.89 48.63 16.77
N ALA A 32 -20.53 48.52 15.51
CA ALA A 32 -21.43 47.97 14.50
C ALA A 32 -21.63 46.48 14.79
N ARG A 33 -22.84 46.14 15.23
CA ARG A 33 -23.33 44.74 15.31
C ARG A 33 -23.11 44.06 13.96
N ALA A 34 -22.20 43.11 13.90
CA ALA A 34 -22.07 42.18 12.77
C ALA A 34 -23.42 41.50 12.59
N SER A 35 -24.10 41.78 11.50
CA SER A 35 -25.33 41.12 11.09
C SER A 35 -25.03 39.64 10.88
N LYS A 36 -25.78 38.78 11.54
CA LYS A 36 -25.75 37.33 11.28
C LYS A 36 -26.01 37.11 9.79
N PRO A 37 -25.21 36.25 9.11
CA PRO A 37 -25.43 35.91 7.69
C PRO A 37 -26.85 35.34 7.52
N SER A 38 -27.50 35.66 6.41
CA SER A 38 -28.83 35.17 6.09
C SER A 38 -28.83 33.64 5.97
N PRO A 39 -29.96 32.97 6.21
CA PRO A 39 -30.08 31.54 6.09
C PRO A 39 -29.62 30.97 4.73
N ALA A 40 -29.79 31.74 3.66
CA ALA A 40 -29.34 31.36 2.30
C ALA A 40 -27.81 31.39 2.13
N THR A 41 -27.11 32.32 2.83
CA THR A 41 -25.63 32.40 2.79
C THR A 41 -25.00 31.33 3.63
N ALA A 42 -25.60 30.96 4.77
CA ALA A 42 -25.18 29.83 5.59
C ALA A 42 -25.38 28.48 4.89
N ALA A 43 -26.49 28.32 4.14
CA ALA A 43 -26.75 27.13 3.34
C ALA A 43 -25.74 26.96 2.18
N LYS A 44 -25.36 28.04 1.50
CA LYS A 44 -24.35 28.01 0.42
C LYS A 44 -22.93 27.72 0.98
N ALA A 45 -22.57 28.28 2.12
CA ALA A 45 -21.29 28.00 2.77
C ALA A 45 -21.22 26.54 3.27
N GLY A 46 -22.33 26.02 3.83
CA GLY A 46 -22.44 24.61 4.23
C GLY A 46 -22.36 23.62 3.07
N ALA A 47 -22.99 23.94 1.94
CA ALA A 47 -22.90 23.13 0.71
C ALA A 47 -21.45 23.04 0.19
N SER A 48 -20.69 24.16 0.22
CA SER A 48 -19.29 24.14 -0.21
C SER A 48 -18.37 23.30 0.70
N VAL A 49 -18.61 23.29 2.02
CA VAL A 49 -17.86 22.45 2.98
C VAL A 49 -18.18 20.99 2.78
N ALA A 50 -19.46 20.62 2.65
CA ALA A 50 -19.88 19.26 2.39
C ALA A 50 -19.32 18.73 1.05
N GLN A 51 -19.28 19.56 0.03
CA GLN A 51 -18.76 19.20 -1.28
C GLN A 51 -17.24 18.93 -1.25
N LYS A 52 -16.48 19.75 -0.53
CA LYS A 52 -15.05 19.51 -0.28
C LYS A 52 -14.82 18.22 0.52
N ALA A 53 -15.68 17.93 1.49
CA ALA A 53 -15.60 16.72 2.29
C ALA A 53 -15.93 15.47 1.46
N LEU A 54 -16.88 15.52 0.53
CA LEU A 54 -17.15 14.45 -0.44
C LEU A 54 -15.94 14.19 -1.35
N GLN A 55 -15.33 15.27 -1.88
CA GLN A 55 -14.12 15.15 -2.70
C GLN A 55 -12.96 14.50 -1.94
N LYS A 56 -12.78 14.85 -0.65
CA LYS A 56 -11.78 14.24 0.22
C LYS A 56 -12.01 12.73 0.42
N LEU A 57 -13.25 12.27 0.37
CA LEU A 57 -13.63 10.86 0.40
C LEU A 57 -13.56 10.19 -0.98
N GLY A 58 -13.17 10.90 -2.04
CA GLY A 58 -13.15 10.37 -3.41
C GLY A 58 -14.56 10.21 -4.03
N LEU A 59 -15.61 10.79 -3.43
CA LEU A 59 -16.99 10.69 -3.87
C LEU A 59 -17.30 11.84 -4.85
N THR A 60 -16.92 11.67 -6.11
CA THR A 60 -17.01 12.72 -7.13
C THR A 60 -18.10 12.48 -8.16
N ARG A 61 -18.45 11.22 -8.42
CA ARG A 61 -19.49 10.79 -9.37
C ARG A 61 -20.69 10.25 -8.61
N ASP A 62 -21.88 10.25 -9.23
CA ASP A 62 -23.07 9.62 -8.64
C ASP A 62 -22.87 8.12 -8.37
N ILE A 63 -22.12 7.42 -9.24
CA ILE A 63 -21.76 6.01 -8.99
C ILE A 63 -20.86 5.84 -7.76
N ASP A 64 -19.96 6.78 -7.47
CA ASP A 64 -19.11 6.70 -6.28
C ASP A 64 -19.94 6.82 -5.00
N LEU A 65 -20.99 7.65 -5.02
CA LEU A 65 -21.96 7.75 -3.92
C LEU A 65 -22.82 6.49 -3.80
N ALA A 66 -23.27 5.91 -4.92
CA ALA A 66 -24.02 4.66 -4.92
C ALA A 66 -23.20 3.46 -4.43
N LEU A 67 -21.89 3.47 -4.66
CA LEU A 67 -20.94 2.46 -4.17
C LEU A 67 -20.36 2.79 -2.79
N HIS A 68 -20.75 3.90 -2.16
CA HIS A 68 -20.34 4.26 -0.80
C HIS A 68 -21.25 3.55 0.19
N LEU A 69 -20.97 2.28 0.48
CA LEU A 69 -21.83 1.43 1.28
C LEU A 69 -21.74 1.75 2.80
N PRO A 70 -22.80 1.42 3.55
CA PRO A 70 -22.81 1.60 5.01
C PRO A 70 -21.74 0.74 5.69
N LEU A 71 -21.12 1.31 6.71
CA LEU A 71 -20.18 0.59 7.62
C LEU A 71 -20.94 -0.35 8.56
N ARG A 72 -22.13 0.04 8.99
CA ARG A 72 -23.04 -0.71 9.86
C ARG A 72 -24.46 -0.23 9.69
N TYR A 73 -25.38 -0.98 10.26
CA TYR A 73 -26.81 -0.68 10.26
C TYR A 73 -27.33 -0.49 11.68
N GLU A 74 -28.31 0.37 11.82
CA GLU A 74 -28.96 0.69 13.06
C GLU A 74 -30.46 0.32 12.95
N ASP A 75 -30.94 -0.56 13.84
CA ASP A 75 -32.36 -0.93 13.87
C ASP A 75 -33.15 0.17 14.57
N GLU A 76 -33.79 1.01 13.79
CA GLU A 76 -34.74 2.04 14.23
C GLU A 76 -36.18 1.68 13.82
N THR A 77 -36.42 0.46 13.33
CA THR A 77 -37.72 0.03 12.77
C THR A 77 -38.74 -0.33 13.83
N ARG A 78 -38.31 -0.53 15.07
CA ARG A 78 -39.16 -0.94 16.18
C ARG A 78 -38.84 -0.19 17.47
N ILE A 79 -39.85 -0.07 18.33
CA ILE A 79 -39.70 0.42 19.70
C ILE A 79 -39.68 -0.77 20.61
N THR A 80 -38.68 -0.88 21.47
CA THR A 80 -38.56 -1.94 22.46
C THR A 80 -39.04 -1.41 23.81
N PRO A 81 -40.04 -2.01 24.46
CA PRO A 81 -40.41 -1.67 25.81
C PRO A 81 -39.23 -1.87 26.78
N LEU A 82 -39.07 -0.99 27.76
CA LEU A 82 -37.95 -1.06 28.72
C LEU A 82 -37.90 -2.39 29.47
N ALA A 83 -39.06 -3.00 29.76
CA ALA A 83 -39.10 -4.33 30.41
C ALA A 83 -38.39 -5.41 29.58
N ASN A 84 -38.45 -5.33 28.26
CA ASN A 84 -37.87 -6.31 27.32
C ASN A 84 -36.43 -6.03 26.93
N ALA A 85 -35.89 -4.87 27.31
CA ALA A 85 -34.52 -4.47 26.98
C ALA A 85 -33.50 -5.23 27.84
N ARG A 86 -32.54 -5.92 27.19
CA ARG A 86 -31.51 -6.74 27.85
C ARG A 86 -30.20 -5.96 28.01
N ASP A 87 -29.44 -6.33 29.03
CA ASP A 87 -28.10 -5.78 29.24
C ASP A 87 -27.19 -6.04 28.03
N GLY A 88 -26.40 -5.04 27.63
CA GLY A 88 -25.55 -5.09 26.45
C GLY A 88 -26.30 -4.90 25.11
N GLN A 89 -27.62 -4.86 25.10
CA GLN A 89 -28.41 -4.71 23.88
C GLN A 89 -28.55 -3.23 23.50
N THR A 90 -28.31 -2.88 22.24
CA THR A 90 -28.67 -1.58 21.68
C THR A 90 -30.13 -1.61 21.25
N VAL A 91 -30.97 -0.77 21.87
CA VAL A 91 -32.40 -0.70 21.63
C VAL A 91 -32.86 0.73 21.35
N GLN A 92 -34.01 0.86 20.65
CA GLN A 92 -34.74 2.10 20.55
C GLN A 92 -35.98 2.02 21.46
N ILE A 93 -36.08 2.95 22.41
CA ILE A 93 -37.21 3.08 23.34
C ILE A 93 -37.96 4.38 23.05
N GLU A 94 -39.22 4.44 23.43
CA GLU A 94 -39.99 5.70 23.48
C GLU A 94 -40.45 5.90 24.91
N ALA A 95 -39.94 6.97 25.54
CA ALA A 95 -40.15 7.20 26.99
C ALA A 95 -40.32 8.70 27.26
N THR A 96 -40.93 9.00 28.43
CA THR A 96 -41.15 10.35 28.91
C THR A 96 -40.12 10.73 29.97
N VAL A 97 -39.58 11.93 29.87
CA VAL A 97 -38.59 12.46 30.83
C VAL A 97 -39.30 12.75 32.18
N THR A 98 -38.87 12.10 33.24
CA THR A 98 -39.39 12.29 34.61
C THR A 98 -38.51 13.21 35.43
N SER A 99 -37.18 13.17 35.23
CA SER A 99 -36.25 14.15 35.84
C SER A 99 -35.09 14.49 34.94
N SER A 100 -34.53 15.70 35.07
CA SER A 100 -33.36 16.16 34.28
C SER A 100 -32.50 17.05 35.15
N GLU A 101 -31.33 16.56 35.57
CA GLU A 101 -30.47 17.20 36.56
C GLU A 101 -29.02 17.26 36.10
N ILE A 102 -28.32 18.36 36.44
CA ILE A 102 -26.88 18.48 36.20
C ILE A 102 -26.16 18.16 37.51
N GLN A 103 -25.44 17.04 37.54
CA GLN A 103 -24.52 16.74 38.61
C GLN A 103 -23.13 17.31 38.35
N LEU A 104 -22.54 17.95 39.38
CA LEU A 104 -21.22 18.55 39.28
C LEU A 104 -20.09 17.68 39.86
N ARG A 105 -20.43 16.71 40.71
CA ARG A 105 -19.49 15.79 41.36
C ARG A 105 -19.92 14.33 41.15
N PRO A 106 -18.99 13.37 40.96
CA PRO A 106 -17.52 13.54 40.86
C PRO A 106 -17.06 14.21 39.58
N ARG A 107 -17.91 14.24 38.55
CA ARG A 107 -17.65 14.88 37.21
C ARG A 107 -18.94 15.55 36.75
N ARG A 108 -18.83 16.70 36.06
CA ARG A 108 -19.97 17.36 35.45
C ARG A 108 -20.64 16.43 34.43
N GLN A 109 -21.90 16.10 34.67
CA GLN A 109 -22.72 15.22 33.82
C GLN A 109 -24.18 15.68 33.88
N LEU A 110 -24.91 15.39 32.80
CA LEU A 110 -26.37 15.54 32.78
C LEU A 110 -26.98 14.15 32.95
N LEU A 111 -27.79 14.00 34.00
CA LEU A 111 -28.57 12.79 34.29
C LEU A 111 -30.02 13.09 33.93
N VAL A 112 -30.62 12.18 33.19
CA VAL A 112 -32.02 12.28 32.78
C VAL A 112 -32.70 10.96 33.06
N GLN A 113 -33.72 10.97 33.91
CA GLN A 113 -34.56 9.79 34.12
C GLN A 113 -35.70 9.80 33.09
N VAL A 114 -35.88 8.66 32.46
CA VAL A 114 -36.96 8.45 31.51
C VAL A 114 -37.74 7.18 31.85
N GLU A 115 -39.04 7.23 31.63
CA GLU A 115 -39.95 6.12 31.95
C GLU A 115 -40.90 5.88 30.75
N ASP A 116 -41.14 4.60 30.51
CA ASP A 116 -42.26 4.10 29.72
C ASP A 116 -43.22 3.36 30.61
N ASP A 117 -44.34 2.83 30.07
CA ASP A 117 -45.33 2.09 30.82
C ASP A 117 -44.79 0.79 31.45
N THR A 118 -43.57 0.38 31.13
CA THR A 118 -42.98 -0.91 31.50
C THR A 118 -41.74 -0.80 32.39
N GLY A 119 -41.14 0.36 32.52
CA GLY A 119 -39.95 0.56 33.36
C GLY A 119 -39.31 1.91 33.26
N ALA A 120 -38.19 2.08 33.99
CA ALA A 120 -37.38 3.30 34.00
C ALA A 120 -35.94 3.04 33.51
N CYS A 121 -35.33 4.10 32.96
CA CYS A 121 -33.94 4.09 32.50
C CYS A 121 -33.28 5.45 32.76
N GLU A 122 -32.02 5.44 33.19
CA GLU A 122 -31.21 6.64 33.38
C GLU A 122 -30.34 6.89 32.14
N LEU A 123 -30.42 8.09 31.59
CA LEU A 123 -29.56 8.56 30.50
C LEU A 123 -28.44 9.40 31.06
N ARG A 124 -27.17 9.11 30.69
CA ARG A 124 -26.00 9.83 31.17
C ARG A 124 -25.25 10.50 30.05
N PHE A 125 -25.00 11.82 30.20
CA PHE A 125 -24.23 12.59 29.23
C PHE A 125 -23.08 13.33 29.94
N PHE A 126 -21.84 12.96 29.65
CA PHE A 126 -20.65 13.67 30.15
C PHE A 126 -20.31 14.91 29.32
N SER A 127 -20.81 14.97 28.08
CA SER A 127 -20.71 16.11 27.20
C SER A 127 -22.11 16.44 26.68
N PHE A 128 -22.56 17.67 26.93
CA PHE A 128 -23.90 18.12 26.56
C PHE A 128 -23.93 19.62 26.28
N TYR A 129 -24.84 20.04 25.43
CA TYR A 129 -25.07 21.41 25.01
C TYR A 129 -26.37 21.96 25.62
N PRO A 130 -26.55 23.31 25.69
CA PRO A 130 -27.81 23.92 26.16
C PRO A 130 -29.04 23.42 25.36
N SER A 131 -28.89 23.12 24.08
CA SER A 131 -29.96 22.52 23.26
C SER A 131 -30.39 21.16 23.77
N HIS A 132 -29.47 20.32 24.27
CA HIS A 132 -29.80 19.01 24.86
C HIS A 132 -30.68 19.18 26.10
N GLN A 133 -30.35 20.13 26.99
CA GLN A 133 -31.13 20.41 28.19
C GLN A 133 -32.56 20.86 27.86
N LYS A 134 -32.72 21.68 26.79
CA LYS A 134 -34.03 22.11 26.33
C LYS A 134 -34.87 20.96 25.79
N THR A 135 -34.26 20.03 25.06
CA THR A 135 -34.98 18.88 24.49
C THR A 135 -35.26 17.81 25.55
N LEU A 136 -34.35 17.64 26.53
CA LEU A 136 -34.45 16.66 27.63
C LEU A 136 -35.14 17.27 28.86
N SER A 137 -36.14 18.13 28.67
CA SER A 137 -36.91 18.74 29.72
C SER A 137 -37.96 17.77 30.28
N VAL A 138 -38.28 17.92 31.58
CA VAL A 138 -39.32 17.09 32.24
C VAL A 138 -40.63 17.18 31.46
N GLY A 139 -41.29 16.05 31.29
CA GLY A 139 -42.53 15.88 30.51
C GLY A 139 -42.33 15.73 28.98
N ALA A 140 -41.10 15.88 28.50
CA ALA A 140 -40.84 15.64 27.07
C ALA A 140 -40.90 14.14 26.74
N ARG A 141 -41.72 13.75 25.76
CA ARG A 141 -41.75 12.39 25.21
C ARG A 141 -40.71 12.25 24.12
N LEU A 142 -39.78 11.33 24.32
CA LEU A 142 -38.59 11.17 23.48
C LEU A 142 -38.49 9.77 22.92
N ARG A 143 -37.97 9.69 21.70
CA ARG A 143 -37.45 8.44 21.13
C ARG A 143 -35.95 8.42 21.33
N ILE A 144 -35.46 7.40 22.05
CA ILE A 144 -34.12 7.33 22.58
C ILE A 144 -33.49 6.02 22.12
N ARG A 145 -32.27 6.07 21.62
CA ARG A 145 -31.55 4.89 21.17
C ARG A 145 -30.17 4.83 21.80
N GLY A 146 -29.86 3.69 22.40
CA GLY A 146 -28.57 3.44 23.06
C GLY A 146 -28.42 2.01 23.52
N GLU A 147 -27.23 1.68 23.97
CA GLU A 147 -26.92 0.41 24.61
C GLU A 147 -27.45 0.44 26.09
N ILE A 148 -28.23 -0.56 26.41
CA ILE A 148 -28.65 -0.76 27.81
C ILE A 148 -27.48 -1.33 28.60
N LYS A 149 -27.17 -0.70 29.73
CA LYS A 149 -26.23 -1.22 30.72
C LYS A 149 -26.97 -1.42 32.02
N GLY A 150 -26.96 -2.67 32.51
CA GLY A 150 -27.41 -3.00 33.84
C GLY A 150 -26.42 -2.44 34.86
N GLY A 151 -26.89 -1.77 35.90
CA GLY A 151 -26.08 -1.24 36.97
C GLY A 151 -26.75 -1.48 38.33
N PHE A 152 -26.02 -1.22 39.41
CA PHE A 152 -26.52 -1.33 40.77
C PHE A 152 -27.79 -0.48 41.04
N TRP A 153 -27.94 0.60 40.26
CA TRP A 153 -29.05 1.56 40.33
C TRP A 153 -30.12 1.41 39.24
N GLY A 154 -30.12 0.27 38.50
CA GLY A 154 -31.07 0.04 37.42
C GLY A 154 -30.48 0.10 36.03
N ARG A 155 -31.34 0.24 35.00
CA ARG A 155 -30.93 0.33 33.61
C ARG A 155 -30.38 1.74 33.28
N GLN A 156 -29.28 1.80 32.52
CA GLN A 156 -28.64 3.04 32.12
C GLN A 156 -28.30 3.01 30.63
N MET A 157 -28.30 4.19 30.02
CA MET A 157 -27.75 4.40 28.68
C MET A 157 -26.70 5.53 28.72
N MET A 158 -25.52 5.26 28.16
CA MET A 158 -24.43 6.22 28.11
C MET A 158 -24.44 6.95 26.75
N HIS A 159 -24.54 8.28 26.78
CA HIS A 159 -24.60 9.11 25.58
C HIS A 159 -25.56 8.61 24.49
N PRO A 160 -26.81 8.24 24.82
CA PRO A 160 -27.74 7.78 23.82
C PRO A 160 -28.09 8.87 22.78
N ALA A 161 -28.43 8.45 21.58
CA ALA A 161 -29.07 9.32 20.60
C ALA A 161 -30.52 9.55 21.01
N PHE A 162 -31.04 10.76 20.87
CA PHE A 162 -32.42 11.08 21.21
C PHE A 162 -33.03 12.10 20.25
N ARG A 163 -34.34 12.00 20.08
CA ARG A 163 -35.18 12.94 19.32
C ARG A 163 -36.56 13.02 19.97
N VAL A 164 -37.31 14.06 19.67
CA VAL A 164 -38.69 14.17 20.11
C VAL A 164 -39.49 13.01 19.51
N ALA A 165 -40.32 12.37 20.32
CA ALA A 165 -41.18 11.27 19.89
C ALA A 165 -42.19 11.77 18.87
N GLY A 166 -42.53 10.91 17.90
CA GLY A 166 -43.49 11.17 16.83
C GLY A 166 -42.94 10.80 15.45
N GLY A 167 -43.86 10.80 14.46
CA GLY A 167 -43.55 10.34 13.10
C GLY A 167 -43.53 8.81 12.97
N GLU A 168 -43.65 8.34 11.73
CA GLU A 168 -43.59 6.90 11.39
C GLU A 168 -42.19 6.35 11.69
N LEU A 169 -42.12 5.06 12.03
CA LEU A 169 -40.86 4.32 12.16
C LEU A 169 -40.30 4.04 10.76
N PRO A 170 -38.97 4.03 10.61
CA PRO A 170 -38.36 3.60 9.35
C PRO A 170 -38.82 2.18 8.96
N ALA A 171 -39.16 1.95 7.70
CA ALA A 171 -39.50 0.62 7.20
C ALA A 171 -38.29 -0.27 6.94
N ALA A 172 -37.06 0.32 6.91
CA ALA A 172 -35.80 -0.35 6.67
C ALA A 172 -34.77 0.03 7.75
N LEU A 173 -33.74 -0.77 7.90
CA LEU A 173 -32.63 -0.48 8.79
C LEU A 173 -31.94 0.83 8.39
N THR A 174 -31.55 1.61 9.37
CA THR A 174 -30.92 2.93 9.14
C THR A 174 -29.43 2.77 8.86
N PRO A 175 -28.92 3.16 7.66
CA PRO A 175 -27.52 3.01 7.30
C PRO A 175 -26.64 4.06 8.00
N VAL A 176 -25.44 3.63 8.44
CA VAL A 176 -24.38 4.50 8.97
C VAL A 176 -23.17 4.41 8.03
N TYR A 177 -22.87 5.51 7.36
CA TYR A 177 -21.81 5.57 6.35
C TYR A 177 -20.44 5.96 6.94
N PRO A 178 -19.33 5.52 6.35
CA PRO A 178 -18.03 6.12 6.58
C PRO A 178 -18.07 7.62 6.29
N THR A 179 -17.53 8.45 7.17
CA THR A 179 -17.63 9.91 7.05
C THR A 179 -16.34 10.61 7.47
N THR A 180 -16.23 11.90 7.21
CA THR A 180 -15.13 12.76 7.64
C THR A 180 -15.67 14.04 8.27
N ALA A 181 -14.80 14.79 8.94
CA ALA A 181 -15.18 16.06 9.55
C ALA A 181 -15.88 16.99 8.54
N GLY A 182 -17.04 17.53 8.95
CA GLY A 182 -17.85 18.41 8.11
C GLY A 182 -18.88 17.72 7.22
N LEU A 183 -19.04 16.40 7.29
CA LEU A 183 -20.00 15.63 6.48
C LEU A 183 -20.96 14.84 7.38
N PRO A 184 -22.14 15.40 7.73
CA PRO A 184 -23.12 14.75 8.62
C PRO A 184 -23.82 13.56 7.96
N GLN A 185 -24.15 12.51 8.72
CA GLN A 185 -24.88 11.32 8.27
C GLN A 185 -26.19 11.63 7.51
N PRO A 186 -27.06 12.56 7.99
CA PRO A 186 -28.29 12.89 7.26
C PRO A 186 -28.05 13.51 5.87
N TYR A 187 -26.92 14.19 5.69
CA TYR A 187 -26.52 14.70 4.37
C TYR A 187 -26.11 13.57 3.44
N LEU A 188 -25.23 12.66 3.93
CA LEU A 188 -24.78 11.49 3.18
C LEU A 188 -25.96 10.60 2.76
N ARG A 189 -26.86 10.27 3.68
CA ARG A 189 -28.07 9.48 3.37
C ARG A 189 -28.87 10.09 2.22
N ARG A 190 -29.13 11.41 2.24
CA ARG A 190 -29.84 12.10 1.16
C ARG A 190 -29.03 12.12 -0.14
N ALA A 191 -27.71 12.32 -0.07
CA ALA A 191 -26.86 12.33 -1.25
C ALA A 191 -26.84 10.96 -1.94
N VAL A 192 -26.73 9.86 -1.17
CA VAL A 192 -26.75 8.49 -1.68
C VAL A 192 -28.07 8.15 -2.31
N VAL A 193 -29.21 8.43 -1.66
CA VAL A 193 -30.55 8.22 -2.23
C VAL A 193 -30.71 8.98 -3.54
N GLY A 194 -30.29 10.25 -3.59
CA GLY A 194 -30.31 11.05 -4.80
C GLY A 194 -29.42 10.49 -5.91
N ALA A 195 -28.24 9.97 -5.56
CA ALA A 195 -27.33 9.34 -6.50
C ALA A 195 -27.90 8.04 -7.09
N LEU A 196 -28.46 7.17 -6.24
CA LEU A 196 -29.13 5.94 -6.67
C LEU A 196 -30.28 6.18 -7.68
N ALA A 197 -30.99 7.31 -7.53
CA ALA A 197 -32.06 7.68 -8.46
C ALA A 197 -31.52 8.18 -9.82
N ARG A 198 -30.36 8.83 -9.85
CA ARG A 198 -29.79 9.43 -11.07
C ARG A 198 -28.87 8.51 -11.85
N VAL A 199 -28.14 7.65 -11.14
CA VAL A 199 -27.09 6.82 -11.74
C VAL A 199 -27.68 5.72 -12.62
N ASP A 200 -27.06 5.49 -13.78
CA ASP A 200 -27.38 4.35 -14.62
C ASP A 200 -26.84 3.05 -13.99
N LEU A 201 -27.74 2.24 -13.46
CA LEU A 201 -27.49 0.93 -12.87
C LEU A 201 -28.05 -0.21 -13.74
N SER A 202 -28.21 0.01 -15.04
CA SER A 202 -28.57 -1.08 -15.97
C SER A 202 -27.50 -2.18 -15.94
N ASP A 203 -27.93 -3.43 -16.09
CA ASP A 203 -26.97 -4.54 -16.08
C ASP A 203 -25.95 -4.41 -17.22
N THR A 204 -24.71 -4.66 -16.88
CA THR A 204 -23.56 -4.66 -17.81
C THR A 204 -22.96 -6.05 -17.96
N LEU A 205 -23.44 -7.03 -17.20
CA LEU A 205 -23.12 -8.44 -17.44
C LEU A 205 -23.91 -8.93 -18.67
N PRO A 206 -23.32 -9.77 -19.53
CA PRO A 206 -24.00 -10.31 -20.69
C PRO A 206 -25.12 -11.27 -20.29
N PRO A 207 -26.15 -11.44 -21.16
CA PRO A 207 -27.20 -12.41 -20.91
C PRO A 207 -26.66 -13.81 -20.66
N GLY A 208 -27.11 -14.46 -19.60
CA GLY A 208 -26.67 -15.80 -19.19
C GLY A 208 -25.39 -15.83 -18.35
N ALA A 209 -24.72 -14.71 -18.14
CA ALA A 209 -23.61 -14.62 -17.21
C ALA A 209 -24.14 -14.43 -15.78
N GLU A 210 -24.22 -15.53 -15.05
CA GLU A 210 -24.72 -15.53 -13.67
C GLU A 210 -23.55 -15.62 -12.68
N PRO A 211 -23.33 -14.60 -11.83
CA PRO A 211 -22.32 -14.67 -10.79
C PRO A 211 -22.63 -15.81 -9.82
N PRO A 212 -21.64 -16.63 -9.46
CA PRO A 212 -21.81 -17.63 -8.41
C PRO A 212 -22.31 -17.00 -7.11
N PHE A 213 -23.20 -17.71 -6.40
CA PHE A 213 -23.75 -17.31 -5.09
C PHE A 213 -24.53 -15.99 -5.04
N ALA A 214 -24.77 -15.31 -6.16
CA ALA A 214 -25.60 -14.10 -6.21
C ALA A 214 -27.12 -14.40 -6.27
N ARG A 215 -27.50 -15.66 -6.19
CA ARG A 215 -28.91 -16.10 -6.22
C ARG A 215 -29.51 -16.06 -4.82
N PHE A 216 -30.76 -15.65 -4.74
CA PHE A 216 -31.57 -15.69 -3.52
C PHE A 216 -32.97 -16.18 -3.82
N TYR A 217 -33.66 -16.67 -2.78
CA TYR A 217 -35.06 -17.06 -2.90
C TYR A 217 -35.92 -15.80 -2.74
N GLY A 218 -36.60 -15.40 -3.82
CA GLY A 218 -37.60 -14.34 -3.76
C GLY A 218 -38.83 -14.75 -2.97
N GLN A 219 -39.73 -13.80 -2.72
CA GLN A 219 -41.00 -14.05 -2.00
C GLN A 219 -41.87 -15.17 -2.61
N ASN A 220 -41.66 -15.49 -3.89
CA ASN A 220 -42.38 -16.56 -4.60
C ASN A 220 -41.67 -17.92 -4.55
N GLY A 221 -40.62 -18.10 -3.71
CA GLY A 221 -39.85 -19.34 -3.61
C GLY A 221 -38.97 -19.67 -4.81
N LEU A 222 -38.91 -18.80 -5.83
CA LEU A 222 -38.03 -18.96 -6.99
C LEU A 222 -36.66 -18.35 -6.73
N GLN A 223 -35.61 -19.07 -7.09
CA GLN A 223 -34.26 -18.53 -7.07
C GLN A 223 -34.09 -17.49 -8.19
N ARG A 224 -33.69 -16.28 -7.82
CA ARG A 224 -33.35 -15.25 -8.78
C ARG A 224 -32.02 -14.56 -8.40
N LEU A 225 -31.40 -13.92 -9.37
CA LEU A 225 -30.22 -13.09 -9.15
C LEU A 225 -30.62 -11.67 -8.74
N PHE A 226 -29.82 -11.05 -7.88
CA PHE A 226 -29.89 -9.61 -7.70
C PHE A 226 -29.38 -8.91 -8.97
N SER A 227 -30.15 -7.98 -9.53
CA SER A 227 -29.59 -6.96 -10.40
C SER A 227 -28.68 -6.01 -9.61
N LEU A 228 -27.81 -5.28 -10.28
CA LEU A 228 -26.97 -4.28 -9.60
C LEU A 228 -27.81 -3.25 -8.85
N ARG A 229 -28.91 -2.79 -9.47
CA ARG A 229 -29.84 -1.83 -8.84
C ARG A 229 -30.47 -2.39 -7.57
N GLU A 230 -30.98 -3.61 -7.64
CA GLU A 230 -31.60 -4.26 -6.47
C GLU A 230 -30.56 -4.49 -5.35
N ALA A 231 -29.37 -4.95 -5.70
CA ALA A 231 -28.31 -5.17 -4.72
C ALA A 231 -27.91 -3.88 -3.99
N LEU A 232 -27.67 -2.79 -4.73
CA LEU A 232 -27.34 -1.50 -4.13
C LEU A 232 -28.51 -0.93 -3.33
N THR A 233 -29.74 -0.97 -3.87
CA THR A 233 -30.92 -0.48 -3.15
C THR A 233 -31.09 -1.23 -1.83
N PHE A 234 -30.96 -2.57 -1.86
CA PHE A 234 -31.07 -3.40 -0.67
C PHE A 234 -29.96 -3.09 0.34
N LEU A 235 -28.69 -3.00 -0.08
CA LEU A 235 -27.57 -2.71 0.83
C LEU A 235 -27.65 -1.30 1.45
N HIS A 236 -28.32 -0.35 0.81
CA HIS A 236 -28.56 0.95 1.41
C HIS A 236 -29.81 1.01 2.31
N HIS A 237 -30.77 0.13 2.07
CA HIS A 237 -32.06 0.07 2.79
C HIS A 237 -32.49 -1.39 3.03
N PRO A 238 -31.70 -2.17 3.82
CA PRO A 238 -32.04 -3.56 4.06
C PRO A 238 -33.31 -3.67 4.92
N THR A 239 -34.11 -4.69 4.65
CA THR A 239 -35.31 -4.99 5.42
C THR A 239 -34.93 -5.49 6.83
N PRO A 240 -35.77 -5.25 7.86
CA PRO A 240 -35.40 -5.58 9.25
C PRO A 240 -35.36 -7.09 9.54
N ASP A 241 -35.85 -7.92 8.65
CA ASP A 241 -35.85 -9.38 8.74
C ASP A 241 -34.53 -10.03 8.26
N VAL A 242 -33.63 -9.25 7.65
CA VAL A 242 -32.34 -9.77 7.22
C VAL A 242 -31.43 -10.11 8.42
N ALA A 243 -30.71 -11.22 8.34
CA ALA A 243 -29.70 -11.56 9.33
C ALA A 243 -28.53 -10.55 9.23
N LEU A 244 -28.35 -9.71 10.24
CA LEU A 244 -27.29 -8.68 10.28
C LEU A 244 -25.89 -9.27 10.06
N SER A 245 -25.64 -10.50 10.56
CA SER A 245 -24.38 -11.19 10.34
C SER A 245 -24.01 -11.33 8.87
N THR A 246 -25.00 -11.61 7.99
CA THR A 246 -24.75 -11.75 6.54
C THR A 246 -24.42 -10.43 5.84
N LEU A 247 -24.80 -9.31 6.43
CA LEU A 247 -24.42 -7.99 5.99
C LEU A 247 -23.03 -7.58 6.50
N GLU A 248 -22.70 -8.00 7.72
CA GLU A 248 -21.41 -7.70 8.39
C GLU A 248 -20.27 -8.56 7.83
N ASP A 249 -20.50 -9.85 7.58
CA ASP A 249 -19.52 -10.77 6.98
C ASP A 249 -19.48 -10.73 5.44
N HIS A 250 -20.33 -9.88 4.82
CA HIS A 250 -20.46 -9.71 3.37
C HIS A 250 -20.85 -11.00 2.62
N SER A 251 -21.50 -11.95 3.28
CA SER A 251 -21.96 -13.21 2.66
C SER A 251 -23.33 -13.09 1.96
N HIS A 252 -24.08 -12.02 2.23
CA HIS A 252 -25.39 -11.80 1.61
C HIS A 252 -25.29 -11.76 0.07
N PRO A 253 -26.26 -12.36 -0.70
CA PRO A 253 -26.22 -12.38 -2.17
C PRO A 253 -26.06 -11.01 -2.84
N ALA A 254 -26.58 -9.94 -2.24
CA ALA A 254 -26.37 -8.57 -2.73
C ALA A 254 -24.87 -8.16 -2.67
N TRP A 255 -24.15 -8.55 -1.63
CA TRP A 255 -22.70 -8.36 -1.53
C TRP A 255 -21.97 -9.20 -2.58
N GLN A 256 -22.37 -10.47 -2.76
CA GLN A 256 -21.76 -11.36 -3.75
C GLN A 256 -21.91 -10.78 -5.17
N ARG A 257 -23.04 -10.13 -5.46
CA ARG A 257 -23.24 -9.42 -6.73
C ARG A 257 -22.22 -8.29 -6.92
N LEU A 258 -21.99 -7.45 -5.92
CA LEU A 258 -21.03 -6.35 -6.02
C LEU A 258 -19.58 -6.83 -6.15
N LYS A 259 -19.20 -7.82 -5.35
CA LYS A 259 -17.88 -8.46 -5.42
C LYS A 259 -17.61 -9.04 -6.81
N ALA A 260 -18.58 -9.75 -7.37
CA ALA A 260 -18.47 -10.35 -8.70
C ALA A 260 -18.27 -9.27 -9.79
N GLU A 261 -19.08 -8.21 -9.78
CA GLU A 261 -18.95 -7.13 -10.77
C GLU A 261 -17.62 -6.36 -10.64
N GLU A 262 -17.18 -6.11 -9.43
CA GLU A 262 -15.88 -5.47 -9.19
C GLU A 262 -14.72 -6.31 -9.76
N LEU A 263 -14.75 -7.62 -9.54
CA LEU A 263 -13.73 -8.54 -10.07
C LEU A 263 -13.78 -8.62 -11.60
N VAL A 264 -14.98 -8.62 -12.21
CA VAL A 264 -15.12 -8.55 -13.69
C VAL A 264 -14.53 -7.25 -14.22
N ALA A 265 -14.81 -6.11 -13.58
CA ALA A 265 -14.26 -4.82 -14.01
C ALA A 265 -12.73 -4.82 -13.97
N GLN A 266 -12.15 -5.38 -12.91
CA GLN A 266 -10.72 -5.54 -12.78
C GLN A 266 -10.15 -6.44 -13.89
N GLN A 267 -10.73 -7.63 -14.12
CA GLN A 267 -10.27 -8.56 -15.15
C GLN A 267 -10.41 -7.97 -16.56
N LEU A 268 -11.50 -7.26 -16.86
CA LEU A 268 -11.68 -6.55 -18.12
C LEU A 268 -10.60 -5.50 -18.36
N SER A 269 -10.31 -4.66 -17.36
CA SER A 269 -9.27 -3.64 -17.47
C SER A 269 -7.89 -4.25 -17.71
N GLN A 270 -7.59 -5.35 -17.03
CA GLN A 270 -6.34 -6.10 -17.19
C GLN A 270 -6.20 -6.69 -18.60
N GLN A 271 -7.27 -7.34 -19.10
CA GLN A 271 -7.27 -7.90 -20.45
C GLN A 271 -7.18 -6.81 -21.53
N GLN A 272 -7.82 -5.66 -21.33
CA GLN A 272 -7.69 -4.50 -22.22
C GLN A 272 -6.24 -3.99 -22.25
N SER A 273 -5.58 -3.89 -21.10
CA SER A 273 -4.17 -3.48 -21.02
C SER A 273 -3.24 -4.49 -21.73
N ARG A 274 -3.50 -5.79 -21.57
CA ARG A 274 -2.76 -6.85 -22.31
C ARG A 274 -2.96 -6.70 -23.82
N ARG A 275 -4.19 -6.56 -24.30
CA ARG A 275 -4.49 -6.38 -25.73
C ARG A 275 -3.84 -5.10 -26.29
N ALA A 276 -3.86 -4.01 -25.52
CA ALA A 276 -3.17 -2.79 -25.91
C ALA A 276 -1.66 -2.99 -26.02
N ARG A 277 -1.03 -3.74 -25.08
CA ARG A 277 0.38 -4.10 -25.15
C ARG A 277 0.71 -4.97 -26.37
N ASP A 278 -0.17 -5.94 -26.70
CA ASP A 278 0.05 -6.82 -27.84
C ASP A 278 0.08 -6.08 -29.19
N MET A 279 -0.47 -4.86 -29.23
CA MET A 279 -0.39 -3.96 -30.40
C MET A 279 0.92 -3.17 -30.46
N LEU A 280 1.69 -3.12 -29.38
CA LEU A 280 2.98 -2.44 -29.33
C LEU A 280 4.07 -3.26 -30.03
N ARG A 281 5.17 -2.61 -30.35
CA ARG A 281 6.35 -3.23 -30.98
C ARG A 281 7.55 -3.09 -30.06
N ALA A 282 8.35 -4.15 -30.00
CA ALA A 282 9.61 -4.18 -29.28
C ALA A 282 10.72 -4.76 -30.13
N PRO A 283 12.00 -4.46 -29.83
CA PRO A 283 13.14 -5.10 -30.45
C PRO A 283 13.14 -6.60 -30.22
N VAL A 284 13.39 -7.39 -31.25
CA VAL A 284 13.55 -8.86 -31.13
C VAL A 284 14.97 -9.14 -30.70
N LEU A 285 15.14 -9.63 -29.47
CA LEU A 285 16.45 -9.92 -28.89
C LEU A 285 16.80 -11.40 -29.06
N ARG A 286 17.13 -11.78 -30.30
CA ARG A 286 17.65 -13.10 -30.62
C ARG A 286 19.16 -13.05 -30.77
N VAL A 287 19.83 -14.00 -30.15
CA VAL A 287 21.26 -14.18 -30.35
C VAL A 287 21.48 -14.67 -31.79
N ALA A 288 22.10 -13.83 -32.61
CA ALA A 288 22.51 -14.26 -33.95
C ALA A 288 23.68 -15.24 -33.85
N PRO A 289 23.70 -16.34 -34.63
CA PRO A 289 24.83 -17.24 -34.63
C PRO A 289 26.10 -16.42 -35.00
N SER A 290 27.12 -16.54 -34.14
CA SER A 290 28.38 -15.80 -34.33
C SER A 290 29.06 -16.22 -35.60
N ARG A 291 29.33 -15.27 -36.51
CA ARG A 291 30.11 -15.51 -37.76
C ARG A 291 31.56 -15.92 -37.48
N ALA A 292 32.08 -15.71 -36.26
CA ALA A 292 33.48 -15.96 -35.89
C ALA A 292 33.66 -17.13 -34.91
N GLY A 293 32.59 -17.94 -34.61
CA GLY A 293 32.70 -19.04 -33.64
C GLY A 293 32.82 -18.65 -32.19
N ALA A 294 32.72 -17.32 -31.89
CA ALA A 294 32.73 -16.88 -30.48
C ALA A 294 31.43 -17.21 -29.77
N LEU A 295 31.50 -17.71 -28.54
CA LEU A 295 30.34 -18.00 -27.70
C LEU A 295 29.51 -16.74 -27.43
N PRO A 296 28.18 -16.83 -27.33
CA PRO A 296 27.33 -15.74 -26.88
C PRO A 296 27.71 -15.25 -25.48
N LEU A 297 27.44 -13.96 -25.16
CA LEU A 297 27.77 -13.35 -23.88
C LEU A 297 27.15 -14.09 -22.68
N HIS A 298 25.92 -14.57 -22.82
CA HIS A 298 25.25 -15.29 -21.74
C HIS A 298 25.93 -16.65 -21.47
N GLU A 299 26.43 -17.36 -22.47
CA GLU A 299 27.21 -18.59 -22.29
C GLU A 299 28.60 -18.29 -21.68
N GLN A 300 29.26 -17.21 -22.14
CA GLN A 300 30.50 -16.75 -21.55
C GLN A 300 30.32 -16.35 -20.09
N LEU A 301 29.21 -15.69 -19.75
CA LEU A 301 28.88 -15.36 -18.37
C LEU A 301 28.71 -16.64 -17.52
N LEU A 302 27.96 -17.62 -18.00
CA LEU A 302 27.78 -18.89 -17.31
C LEU A 302 29.10 -19.61 -17.04
N ALA A 303 30.05 -19.53 -17.97
CA ALA A 303 31.39 -20.15 -17.83
C ALA A 303 32.29 -19.46 -16.78
N VAL A 304 32.08 -18.18 -16.49
CA VAL A 304 32.90 -17.42 -15.51
C VAL A 304 32.25 -17.32 -14.13
N LEU A 305 30.97 -17.70 -13.98
CA LEU A 305 30.31 -17.72 -12.69
C LEU A 305 30.92 -18.80 -11.78
N PRO A 306 31.15 -18.49 -10.48
CA PRO A 306 31.73 -19.46 -9.53
C PRO A 306 30.72 -20.50 -9.00
N PHE A 307 29.53 -20.59 -9.62
CA PHE A 307 28.44 -21.50 -9.23
C PHE A 307 27.56 -21.85 -10.44
N ASP A 308 26.90 -22.98 -10.35
CA ASP A 308 25.87 -23.38 -11.32
C ASP A 308 24.51 -22.78 -10.99
N LEU A 309 23.70 -22.54 -12.04
CA LEU A 309 22.32 -22.10 -11.85
C LEU A 309 21.46 -23.23 -11.27
N THR A 310 20.51 -22.87 -10.40
CA THR A 310 19.46 -23.79 -9.94
C THR A 310 18.50 -24.13 -11.08
N ALA A 311 17.68 -25.17 -10.93
CA ALA A 311 16.67 -25.54 -11.92
C ALA A 311 15.63 -24.38 -12.09
N ALA A 312 15.23 -23.73 -11.00
CA ALA A 312 14.33 -22.58 -11.05
C ALA A 312 14.95 -21.38 -11.78
N GLN A 313 16.22 -21.08 -11.57
CA GLN A 313 16.91 -20.00 -12.26
C GLN A 313 17.01 -20.26 -13.78
N ARG A 314 17.29 -21.51 -14.20
CA ARG A 314 17.31 -21.91 -15.62
C ARG A 314 15.94 -21.76 -16.25
N ARG A 315 14.90 -22.35 -15.65
CA ARG A 315 13.51 -22.25 -16.11
C ARG A 315 13.10 -20.79 -16.32
N VAL A 316 13.35 -19.94 -15.33
CA VAL A 316 12.99 -18.51 -15.41
C VAL A 316 13.83 -17.79 -16.46
N GLY A 317 15.11 -18.13 -16.61
CA GLY A 317 15.95 -17.60 -17.67
C GLY A 317 15.42 -17.95 -19.07
N GLU A 318 14.92 -19.16 -19.27
CA GLU A 318 14.29 -19.61 -20.52
C GLU A 318 12.97 -18.87 -20.80
N GLU A 319 12.12 -18.67 -19.78
CA GLU A 319 10.88 -17.88 -19.89
C GLU A 319 11.17 -16.44 -20.34
N ILE A 320 12.17 -15.80 -19.74
CA ILE A 320 12.61 -14.45 -20.10
C ILE A 320 13.18 -14.42 -21.53
N ALA A 321 14.02 -15.38 -21.89
CA ALA A 321 14.61 -15.45 -23.22
C ALA A 321 13.54 -15.65 -24.30
N ALA A 322 12.53 -16.48 -24.04
CA ALA A 322 11.40 -16.67 -24.95
C ALA A 322 10.61 -15.38 -25.17
N ASP A 323 10.37 -14.59 -24.12
CA ASP A 323 9.68 -13.31 -24.24
C ASP A 323 10.52 -12.24 -24.95
N LEU A 324 11.82 -12.16 -24.67
CA LEU A 324 12.74 -11.23 -25.33
C LEU A 324 12.86 -11.51 -26.85
N ALA A 325 12.61 -12.74 -27.27
CA ALA A 325 12.60 -13.13 -28.68
C ALA A 325 11.31 -12.75 -29.45
N ARG A 326 10.31 -12.18 -28.76
CA ARG A 326 9.02 -11.76 -29.35
C ARG A 326 9.10 -10.33 -29.89
N LYS A 327 8.18 -9.97 -30.79
CA LYS A 327 8.03 -8.61 -31.33
C LYS A 327 7.19 -7.68 -30.43
N ILE A 328 6.70 -8.22 -29.31
CA ILE A 328 5.83 -7.55 -28.35
C ILE A 328 6.67 -7.25 -27.11
N PRO A 329 6.52 -6.08 -26.47
CA PRO A 329 7.26 -5.76 -25.25
C PRO A 329 6.99 -6.78 -24.14
N MET A 330 8.05 -7.35 -23.59
CA MET A 330 7.95 -8.12 -22.36
C MET A 330 7.68 -7.19 -21.18
N HIS A 331 6.64 -7.46 -20.41
CA HIS A 331 6.42 -6.87 -19.11
C HIS A 331 6.38 -8.03 -18.09
N ARG A 332 7.51 -8.32 -17.45
CA ARG A 332 7.65 -9.50 -16.58
C ARG A 332 8.12 -9.12 -15.18
N LEU A 333 7.46 -9.70 -14.16
CA LEU A 333 7.85 -9.60 -12.77
C LEU A 333 8.61 -10.87 -12.35
N LEU A 334 9.88 -10.71 -12.03
CA LEU A 334 10.73 -11.74 -11.45
C LEU A 334 10.64 -11.69 -9.93
N GLN A 335 10.01 -12.67 -9.36
CA GLN A 335 9.89 -12.85 -7.91
C GLN A 335 10.84 -13.93 -7.40
N GLY A 336 11.27 -13.78 -6.19
CA GLY A 336 12.06 -14.78 -5.48
C GLY A 336 12.53 -14.21 -4.15
N ASP A 337 12.79 -15.07 -3.23
CA ASP A 337 13.24 -14.68 -1.89
C ASP A 337 14.56 -13.90 -1.90
N VAL A 338 14.88 -13.26 -0.79
CA VAL A 338 16.17 -12.57 -0.62
C VAL A 338 17.30 -13.59 -0.81
N GLY A 339 18.19 -13.30 -1.77
CA GLY A 339 19.32 -14.20 -2.09
C GLY A 339 18.99 -15.38 -3.00
N SER A 340 17.79 -15.45 -3.62
CA SER A 340 17.43 -16.48 -4.61
C SER A 340 18.18 -16.39 -5.96
N GLY A 341 18.99 -15.33 -6.14
CA GLY A 341 19.80 -15.16 -7.36
C GLY A 341 19.12 -14.37 -8.48
N LYS A 342 18.13 -13.51 -8.18
CA LYS A 342 17.50 -12.63 -9.16
C LYS A 342 18.50 -11.81 -9.98
N THR A 343 19.60 -11.38 -9.35
CA THR A 343 20.65 -10.60 -10.02
C THR A 343 21.34 -11.37 -11.14
N VAL A 344 21.63 -12.65 -10.98
CA VAL A 344 22.28 -13.44 -12.04
C VAL A 344 21.33 -13.68 -13.21
N VAL A 345 20.05 -13.93 -12.94
CA VAL A 345 19.03 -14.07 -14.00
C VAL A 345 18.87 -12.75 -14.77
N SER A 346 18.89 -11.61 -14.08
CA SER A 346 18.85 -10.29 -14.73
C SER A 346 20.11 -9.99 -15.55
N ALA A 347 21.29 -10.44 -15.12
CA ALA A 347 22.53 -10.33 -15.86
C ALA A 347 22.50 -11.18 -17.16
N LEU A 348 21.95 -12.38 -17.10
CA LEU A 348 21.77 -13.23 -18.29
C LEU A 348 20.79 -12.59 -19.29
N ALA A 349 19.68 -12.00 -18.81
CA ALA A 349 18.75 -11.26 -19.65
C ALA A 349 19.44 -10.04 -20.32
N ALA A 350 20.29 -9.30 -19.56
CA ALA A 350 21.07 -8.20 -20.09
C ALA A 350 22.07 -8.69 -21.17
N CYS A 351 22.71 -9.84 -20.98
CA CYS A 351 23.59 -10.46 -21.98
C CYS A 351 22.86 -10.72 -23.31
N LEU A 352 21.62 -11.23 -23.26
CA LEU A 352 20.81 -11.49 -24.46
C LEU A 352 20.54 -10.17 -25.22
N ALA A 353 20.22 -9.08 -24.51
CA ALA A 353 20.03 -7.78 -25.14
C ALA A 353 21.32 -7.22 -25.76
N MET A 354 22.45 -7.37 -25.07
CA MET A 354 23.75 -6.91 -25.53
C MET A 354 24.27 -7.74 -26.73
N ASP A 355 24.04 -9.06 -26.74
CA ASP A 355 24.37 -9.94 -27.87
C ASP A 355 23.55 -9.59 -29.12
N ALA A 356 22.32 -9.16 -28.96
CA ALA A 356 21.49 -8.65 -30.05
C ALA A 356 21.88 -7.23 -30.51
N GLY A 357 22.93 -6.63 -29.95
CA GLY A 357 23.47 -5.31 -30.32
C GLY A 357 22.75 -4.13 -29.67
N TRP A 358 21.91 -4.36 -28.68
CA TRP A 358 21.12 -3.35 -27.99
C TRP A 358 21.73 -2.96 -26.64
N GLN A 359 21.22 -1.84 -26.08
CA GLN A 359 21.59 -1.40 -24.74
C GLN A 359 20.60 -1.91 -23.69
N CYS A 360 21.11 -2.12 -22.48
CA CYS A 360 20.33 -2.48 -21.31
C CYS A 360 20.47 -1.43 -20.21
N ALA A 361 19.41 -1.14 -19.46
CA ALA A 361 19.42 -0.32 -18.26
C ALA A 361 19.03 -1.15 -17.04
N LEU A 362 19.78 -1.02 -15.94
CA LEU A 362 19.45 -1.61 -14.63
C LEU A 362 19.29 -0.50 -13.61
N MET A 363 18.11 -0.43 -13.01
CA MET A 363 17.77 0.59 -12.03
C MET A 363 17.55 -0.01 -10.65
N ALA A 364 18.09 0.66 -9.64
CA ALA A 364 17.86 0.36 -8.24
C ALA A 364 17.33 1.59 -7.49
N PRO A 365 16.53 1.42 -6.41
CA PRO A 365 15.89 2.54 -5.72
C PRO A 365 16.86 3.45 -4.97
N THR A 366 18.02 2.94 -4.55
CA THR A 366 19.01 3.69 -3.78
C THR A 366 20.39 3.58 -4.40
N GLU A 367 21.27 4.57 -4.12
CA GLU A 367 22.65 4.57 -4.61
C GLU A 367 23.45 3.38 -4.10
N ILE A 368 23.26 2.97 -2.84
CA ILE A 368 23.97 1.84 -2.24
C ILE A 368 23.64 0.53 -2.97
N LEU A 369 22.35 0.29 -3.24
CA LEU A 369 21.92 -0.90 -3.97
C LEU A 369 22.39 -0.86 -5.43
N ALA A 370 22.31 0.31 -6.07
CA ALA A 370 22.82 0.50 -7.43
C ALA A 370 24.34 0.23 -7.49
N GLU A 371 25.11 0.68 -6.49
CA GLU A 371 26.54 0.45 -6.38
C GLU A 371 26.90 -1.04 -6.26
N GLN A 372 26.11 -1.80 -5.49
CA GLN A 372 26.28 -3.25 -5.41
C GLN A 372 26.00 -3.97 -6.72
N HIS A 373 24.90 -3.58 -7.39
CA HIS A 373 24.63 -4.10 -8.74
C HIS A 373 25.75 -3.74 -9.70
N PHE A 374 26.23 -2.50 -9.66
CA PHE A 374 27.31 -2.04 -10.51
C PHE A 374 28.59 -2.84 -10.28
N ALA A 375 29.01 -3.03 -9.03
CA ALA A 375 30.19 -3.81 -8.69
C ALA A 375 30.08 -5.27 -9.16
N LYS A 376 28.92 -5.91 -8.98
CA LYS A 376 28.68 -7.27 -9.48
C LYS A 376 28.69 -7.32 -11.02
N MET A 377 28.01 -6.39 -11.69
CA MET A 377 27.96 -6.33 -13.16
C MET A 377 29.32 -6.06 -13.76
N ILE A 378 30.12 -5.18 -13.16
CA ILE A 378 31.52 -4.98 -13.59
C ILE A 378 32.31 -6.26 -13.41
N GLY A 379 32.29 -6.88 -12.23
CA GLY A 379 33.06 -8.09 -11.98
C GLY A 379 32.75 -9.25 -12.95
N TRP A 380 31.50 -9.36 -13.37
CA TRP A 380 31.07 -10.42 -14.27
C TRP A 380 31.19 -10.06 -15.76
N LEU A 381 30.85 -8.84 -16.15
CA LEU A 381 30.61 -8.48 -17.55
C LEU A 381 31.71 -7.60 -18.15
N GLU A 382 32.44 -6.80 -17.36
CA GLU A 382 33.43 -5.87 -17.93
C GLU A 382 34.53 -6.58 -18.73
N PRO A 383 35.11 -7.73 -18.25
CA PRO A 383 36.11 -8.46 -19.04
C PRO A 383 35.54 -8.95 -20.38
N LEU A 384 34.27 -9.40 -20.40
CA LEU A 384 33.58 -9.92 -21.57
C LEU A 384 33.18 -8.81 -22.55
N LEU A 385 32.79 -7.65 -22.04
CA LEU A 385 32.41 -6.49 -22.82
C LEU A 385 33.62 -5.75 -23.39
N ALA A 386 34.74 -5.67 -22.65
CA ALA A 386 35.97 -5.03 -23.11
C ALA A 386 36.48 -5.67 -24.38
N ALA A 387 36.44 -7.01 -24.51
CA ALA A 387 36.80 -7.75 -25.71
C ALA A 387 35.93 -7.35 -26.98
N ARG A 388 34.79 -6.70 -26.74
CA ARG A 388 33.85 -6.24 -27.76
C ARG A 388 33.85 -4.71 -27.91
N GLY A 389 34.76 -3.99 -27.26
CA GLY A 389 34.82 -2.52 -27.27
C GLY A 389 33.60 -1.85 -26.59
N ARG A 390 32.93 -2.57 -25.67
CA ARG A 390 31.77 -2.08 -24.94
C ARG A 390 32.09 -1.92 -23.46
N LYS A 391 31.32 -1.10 -22.75
CA LYS A 391 31.53 -0.77 -21.33
C LYS A 391 30.23 -0.82 -20.52
N VAL A 392 30.38 -0.80 -19.19
CA VAL A 392 29.30 -0.57 -18.23
C VAL A 392 29.34 0.88 -17.78
N ALA A 393 28.24 1.61 -17.88
CA ALA A 393 28.14 2.99 -17.41
C ALA A 393 27.45 3.06 -16.05
N TRP A 394 27.85 4.04 -15.25
CA TRP A 394 27.29 4.35 -13.93
C TRP A 394 26.56 5.70 -13.93
N LEU A 395 25.28 5.74 -13.53
CA LEU A 395 24.49 6.97 -13.47
C LEU A 395 23.70 7.08 -12.17
N VAL A 396 24.13 8.03 -11.30
CA VAL A 396 23.44 8.37 -10.04
C VAL A 396 23.30 9.88 -9.88
N GLY A 397 22.47 10.32 -8.92
CA GLY A 397 22.18 11.73 -8.71
C GLY A 397 23.39 12.56 -8.22
N GLY A 398 24.23 11.99 -7.34
CA GLY A 398 25.35 12.69 -6.68
C GLY A 398 26.67 12.74 -7.45
N GLN A 399 26.71 12.37 -8.75
CA GLN A 399 27.93 12.36 -9.54
C GLN A 399 28.50 13.76 -9.81
N LYS A 400 29.84 13.86 -9.84
CA LYS A 400 30.52 15.08 -10.32
C LYS A 400 30.16 15.37 -11.78
N LYS A 401 29.94 16.62 -12.12
CA LYS A 401 29.50 17.05 -13.46
C LYS A 401 30.34 16.48 -14.60
N LYS A 402 31.68 16.46 -14.45
CA LYS A 402 32.62 15.94 -15.45
C LYS A 402 32.38 14.45 -15.70
N ASP A 403 32.29 13.66 -14.64
CA ASP A 403 32.12 12.20 -14.74
C ASP A 403 30.75 11.87 -15.33
N ARG A 404 29.72 12.59 -14.88
CA ARG A 404 28.36 12.45 -15.42
C ARG A 404 28.30 12.75 -16.92
N THR A 405 28.96 13.82 -17.38
CA THR A 405 28.99 14.18 -18.81
C THR A 405 29.66 13.08 -19.65
N ALA A 406 30.77 12.50 -19.14
CA ALA A 406 31.43 11.37 -19.78
C ALA A 406 30.52 10.15 -19.90
N MET A 407 29.81 9.79 -18.80
CA MET A 407 28.89 8.67 -18.81
C MET A 407 27.71 8.90 -19.79
N LEU A 408 27.14 10.11 -19.82
CA LEU A 408 26.06 10.46 -20.76
C LEU A 408 26.52 10.33 -22.23
N ALA A 409 27.75 10.75 -22.54
CA ALA A 409 28.34 10.59 -23.87
C ALA A 409 28.49 9.11 -24.26
N MET A 410 28.96 8.26 -23.34
CA MET A 410 29.08 6.82 -23.57
C MET A 410 27.70 6.14 -23.78
N VAL A 411 26.67 6.60 -23.09
CA VAL A 411 25.30 6.09 -23.29
C VAL A 411 24.77 6.51 -24.66
N ALA A 412 24.93 7.79 -25.01
CA ALA A 412 24.44 8.32 -26.26
C ALA A 412 25.18 7.76 -27.52
N SER A 413 26.47 7.46 -27.39
CA SER A 413 27.26 6.82 -28.48
C SER A 413 26.92 5.34 -28.63
N GLY A 414 26.39 4.70 -27.59
CA GLY A 414 26.19 3.25 -27.53
C GLY A 414 27.42 2.47 -27.10
N GLU A 415 28.50 3.13 -26.69
CA GLU A 415 29.69 2.50 -26.08
C GLU A 415 29.32 1.80 -24.78
N ALA A 416 28.45 2.41 -23.95
CA ALA A 416 27.86 1.74 -22.79
C ALA A 416 26.80 0.74 -23.26
N ALA A 417 27.08 -0.55 -23.14
CA ALA A 417 26.14 -1.62 -23.42
C ALA A 417 25.15 -1.84 -22.27
N LEU A 418 25.62 -1.66 -21.04
CA LEU A 418 24.82 -1.72 -19.82
C LEU A 418 24.96 -0.40 -19.05
N VAL A 419 23.83 0.15 -18.59
CA VAL A 419 23.79 1.34 -17.74
C VAL A 419 23.19 0.96 -16.41
N VAL A 420 23.94 1.10 -15.33
CA VAL A 420 23.48 0.82 -13.97
C VAL A 420 23.34 2.14 -13.21
N GLY A 421 22.26 2.31 -12.46
CA GLY A 421 22.08 3.52 -11.67
C GLY A 421 20.76 3.57 -10.90
N THR A 422 20.41 4.78 -10.47
CA THR A 422 19.15 5.07 -9.77
C THR A 422 18.14 5.71 -10.73
N HIS A 423 17.13 6.41 -10.20
CA HIS A 423 16.20 7.22 -11.00
C HIS A 423 16.91 8.23 -11.94
N ALA A 424 18.21 8.47 -11.75
CA ALA A 424 19.01 9.29 -12.66
C ALA A 424 19.05 8.74 -14.10
N VAL A 425 18.87 7.42 -14.28
CA VAL A 425 18.87 6.74 -15.59
C VAL A 425 17.67 7.14 -16.47
N ILE A 426 16.54 7.49 -15.85
CA ILE A 426 15.30 7.86 -16.58
C ILE A 426 15.18 9.35 -16.89
N GLN A 427 16.06 10.20 -16.37
CA GLN A 427 16.02 11.64 -16.62
C GLN A 427 16.09 11.95 -18.12
N GLU A 428 15.44 13.02 -18.54
CA GLU A 428 15.33 13.41 -19.98
C GLU A 428 16.69 13.57 -20.66
N GLN A 429 17.68 14.07 -19.94
CA GLN A 429 19.05 14.27 -20.45
C GLN A 429 19.79 12.95 -20.74
N VAL A 430 19.30 11.81 -20.30
CA VAL A 430 19.88 10.49 -20.62
C VAL A 430 19.30 10.01 -21.94
N GLN A 431 20.07 10.15 -23.01
CA GLN A 431 19.70 9.72 -24.35
C GLN A 431 20.37 8.38 -24.65
N PHE A 432 19.58 7.32 -24.77
CA PHE A 432 20.07 6.01 -25.20
C PHE A 432 20.13 5.99 -26.75
N LYS A 433 21.17 5.38 -27.30
CA LYS A 433 21.24 5.12 -28.74
C LYS A 433 20.17 4.09 -29.14
N ASN A 434 20.04 3.01 -28.36
CA ASN A 434 19.16 1.89 -28.69
C ASN A 434 18.85 1.04 -27.42
N LEU A 435 18.04 1.57 -26.51
CA LEU A 435 17.63 0.84 -25.29
C LEU A 435 16.60 -0.24 -25.64
N ALA A 436 16.88 -1.52 -25.37
CA ALA A 436 15.93 -2.60 -25.61
C ALA A 436 15.42 -3.30 -24.35
N LEU A 437 16.19 -3.28 -23.26
CA LEU A 437 15.80 -3.93 -22.01
C LEU A 437 16.00 -2.96 -20.83
N ALA A 438 14.94 -2.76 -20.04
CA ALA A 438 15.00 -2.07 -18.78
C ALA A 438 14.72 -3.04 -17.64
N ILE A 439 15.67 -3.12 -16.70
CA ILE A 439 15.60 -3.96 -15.49
C ILE A 439 15.37 -3.03 -14.31
N ILE A 440 14.35 -3.30 -13.50
CA ILE A 440 13.99 -2.48 -12.32
C ILE A 440 14.03 -3.38 -11.09
N ASP A 441 14.94 -3.11 -10.17
CA ASP A 441 14.99 -3.83 -8.90
C ASP A 441 14.12 -3.13 -7.85
N GLU A 442 13.52 -3.92 -6.96
CA GLU A 442 12.56 -3.47 -5.93
C GLU A 442 11.44 -2.59 -6.51
N GLN A 443 10.74 -3.13 -7.48
CA GLN A 443 9.68 -2.46 -8.27
C GLN A 443 8.73 -1.61 -7.42
N HIS A 444 8.35 -2.07 -6.24
CA HIS A 444 7.38 -1.40 -5.36
C HIS A 444 7.85 0.00 -4.88
N ARG A 445 9.14 0.31 -5.01
CA ARG A 445 9.73 1.62 -4.68
C ARG A 445 9.75 2.60 -5.85
N PHE A 446 9.30 2.18 -7.03
CA PHE A 446 9.23 3.05 -8.22
C PHE A 446 7.78 3.38 -8.55
N GLY A 447 7.48 4.67 -8.65
CA GLY A 447 6.16 5.15 -9.05
C GLY A 447 5.84 4.87 -10.53
N VAL A 448 4.54 4.92 -10.84
CA VAL A 448 3.99 4.73 -12.19
C VAL A 448 4.64 5.66 -13.23
N ALA A 449 4.82 6.95 -12.88
CA ALA A 449 5.42 7.95 -13.77
C ALA A 449 6.86 7.60 -14.17
N GLN A 450 7.63 6.99 -13.27
CA GLN A 450 9.02 6.58 -13.53
C GLN A 450 9.08 5.40 -14.51
N ARG A 451 8.16 4.44 -14.38
CA ARG A 451 8.05 3.31 -15.32
C ARG A 451 7.63 3.78 -16.71
N LEU A 452 6.67 4.69 -16.78
CA LEU A 452 6.21 5.28 -18.04
C LEU A 452 7.34 6.04 -18.75
N ALA A 453 8.19 6.78 -18.03
CA ALA A 453 9.33 7.48 -18.58
C ALA A 453 10.35 6.53 -19.25
N LEU A 454 10.56 5.32 -18.72
CA LEU A 454 11.39 4.30 -19.36
C LEU A 454 10.77 3.78 -20.67
N ARG A 455 9.48 3.51 -20.66
CA ARG A 455 8.74 3.04 -21.85
C ARG A 455 8.88 4.02 -23.00
N GLN A 456 8.89 5.32 -22.72
CA GLN A 456 9.00 6.39 -23.73
C GLN A 456 10.41 6.56 -24.31
N LYS A 457 11.46 5.94 -23.72
CA LYS A 457 12.85 6.10 -24.22
C LYS A 457 13.09 5.56 -25.64
N LEU A 458 12.24 4.67 -26.14
CA LEU A 458 12.27 4.17 -27.53
C LEU A 458 11.12 4.69 -28.39
N ALA A 459 10.28 5.58 -27.89
CA ALA A 459 9.09 6.06 -28.60
C ALA A 459 9.44 6.70 -29.96
N ALA A 460 10.61 7.36 -30.08
CA ALA A 460 11.11 7.92 -31.35
C ALA A 460 11.30 6.86 -32.47
N HIS A 461 11.44 5.58 -32.14
CA HIS A 461 11.56 4.47 -33.06
C HIS A 461 10.24 3.72 -33.28
N GLY A 462 9.14 4.18 -32.71
CA GLY A 462 7.84 3.47 -32.73
C GLY A 462 7.86 2.13 -31.98
N MET A 463 8.80 1.96 -31.07
CA MET A 463 8.99 0.73 -30.25
C MET A 463 9.05 1.07 -28.77
N GLU A 464 8.78 0.07 -27.93
CA GLU A 464 8.99 0.13 -26.47
C GLU A 464 10.07 -0.87 -26.04
N PRO A 465 10.87 -0.57 -25.01
CA PRO A 465 11.81 -1.53 -24.44
C PRO A 465 11.06 -2.66 -23.72
N HIS A 466 11.68 -3.83 -23.64
CA HIS A 466 11.26 -4.88 -22.71
C HIS A 466 11.50 -4.43 -21.27
N MET A 467 10.58 -4.80 -20.36
CA MET A 467 10.63 -4.44 -18.95
C MET A 467 10.74 -5.71 -18.10
N LEU A 468 11.84 -5.85 -17.36
CA LEU A 468 12.03 -6.89 -16.35
C LEU A 468 12.01 -6.24 -14.98
N MET A 469 10.97 -6.47 -14.24
CA MET A 469 10.82 -5.96 -12.87
C MET A 469 11.20 -7.05 -11.87
N MET A 470 11.89 -6.68 -10.80
CA MET A 470 12.30 -7.63 -9.75
C MET A 470 11.71 -7.24 -8.41
N SER A 471 11.36 -8.22 -7.60
CA SER A 471 10.93 -8.03 -6.21
C SER A 471 11.54 -9.09 -5.30
N ALA A 472 12.07 -8.65 -4.15
CA ALA A 472 12.51 -9.54 -3.08
C ALA A 472 11.39 -9.85 -2.08
N THR A 473 10.24 -9.16 -2.17
CA THR A 473 9.05 -9.54 -1.43
C THR A 473 8.28 -10.59 -2.24
N PRO A 474 8.20 -11.83 -1.79
CA PRO A 474 7.29 -12.79 -2.40
C PRO A 474 5.85 -12.27 -2.25
N ILE A 475 5.11 -12.27 -3.34
CA ILE A 475 3.69 -11.94 -3.35
C ILE A 475 2.97 -13.23 -3.72
N PRO A 476 1.94 -13.67 -2.97
CA PRO A 476 1.19 -14.85 -3.33
C PRO A 476 0.76 -14.80 -4.80
N ARG A 477 0.94 -15.90 -5.53
CA ARG A 477 0.75 -15.94 -6.99
C ARG A 477 -0.64 -15.45 -7.42
N THR A 478 -1.67 -15.81 -6.66
CA THR A 478 -3.05 -15.36 -6.87
C THR A 478 -3.17 -13.84 -6.77
N LEU A 479 -2.52 -13.25 -5.78
CA LEU A 479 -2.51 -11.81 -5.57
C LEU A 479 -1.66 -11.10 -6.65
N ALA A 480 -0.50 -11.65 -6.99
CA ALA A 480 0.35 -11.11 -8.04
C ALA A 480 -0.37 -11.09 -9.40
N MET A 481 -1.09 -12.16 -9.75
CA MET A 481 -1.88 -12.24 -10.98
C MET A 481 -3.11 -11.34 -10.98
N SER A 482 -3.57 -10.88 -9.83
CA SER A 482 -4.74 -10.02 -9.71
C SER A 482 -4.38 -8.53 -9.66
N TYR A 483 -3.23 -8.18 -9.09
CA TYR A 483 -2.78 -6.78 -8.95
C TYR A 483 -1.80 -6.34 -10.02
N TYR A 484 -1.01 -7.26 -10.56
CA TYR A 484 -0.02 -6.98 -11.61
C TYR A 484 -0.40 -7.71 -12.91
N ALA A 485 -1.67 -7.73 -13.23
CA ALA A 485 -2.19 -8.58 -14.31
C ALA A 485 -1.78 -8.17 -15.71
N ASP A 486 -1.20 -7.00 -15.89
CA ASP A 486 -0.47 -6.64 -17.10
C ASP A 486 0.96 -7.20 -17.13
N LEU A 487 1.43 -7.81 -16.01
CA LEU A 487 2.74 -8.42 -15.90
C LEU A 487 2.63 -9.95 -16.00
N ASP A 488 3.54 -10.55 -16.76
CA ASP A 488 3.83 -11.96 -16.67
C ASP A 488 4.70 -12.22 -15.44
N VAL A 489 4.44 -13.29 -14.68
CA VAL A 489 5.14 -13.54 -13.41
C VAL A 489 6.00 -14.77 -13.52
N SER A 490 7.28 -14.65 -13.20
CA SER A 490 8.24 -15.74 -13.01
C SER A 490 8.69 -15.82 -11.56
N VAL A 491 8.75 -17.01 -11.01
CA VAL A 491 9.09 -17.24 -9.61
C VAL A 491 10.34 -18.13 -9.51
N ILE A 492 11.36 -17.63 -8.77
CA ILE A 492 12.49 -18.43 -8.33
C ILE A 492 12.12 -19.02 -6.98
N ASP A 493 11.64 -20.25 -6.97
CA ASP A 493 11.15 -21.01 -5.82
C ASP A 493 12.21 -21.91 -5.18
N GLU A 494 13.46 -21.77 -5.60
CA GLU A 494 14.61 -22.48 -5.06
C GLU A 494 15.65 -21.50 -4.50
N LEU A 495 16.29 -21.87 -3.40
CA LEU A 495 17.46 -21.18 -2.89
C LEU A 495 18.74 -21.79 -3.49
N PRO A 496 19.80 -20.98 -3.70
CA PRO A 496 21.08 -21.48 -4.14
C PRO A 496 21.64 -22.55 -3.20
N PRO A 497 22.37 -23.56 -3.69
CA PRO A 497 22.97 -24.60 -2.86
C PRO A 497 23.97 -24.00 -1.86
N GLY A 498 24.08 -24.62 -0.68
CA GLY A 498 24.98 -24.16 0.40
C GLY A 498 24.38 -23.12 1.37
N ARG A 499 23.14 -22.68 1.14
CA ARG A 499 22.47 -21.78 2.08
C ARG A 499 21.80 -22.59 3.20
N THR A 500 22.17 -22.26 4.46
CA THR A 500 21.55 -22.90 5.64
C THR A 500 20.30 -22.14 6.07
N PRO A 501 19.24 -22.83 6.54
CA PRO A 501 18.07 -22.18 7.11
C PRO A 501 18.44 -21.26 8.29
N ILE A 502 17.84 -20.09 8.35
CA ILE A 502 18.07 -19.13 9.44
C ILE A 502 17.20 -19.52 10.63
N VAL A 503 17.82 -19.76 11.78
CA VAL A 503 17.08 -20.06 13.02
C VAL A 503 16.48 -18.77 13.58
N THR A 504 15.16 -18.65 13.60
CA THR A 504 14.48 -17.50 14.19
C THR A 504 14.08 -17.79 15.63
N LYS A 505 14.45 -16.90 16.57
CA LYS A 505 14.14 -17.00 18.01
C LYS A 505 13.33 -15.79 18.47
N LEU A 506 12.28 -16.04 19.22
CA LEU A 506 11.46 -15.02 19.87
C LEU A 506 11.96 -14.87 21.31
N ILE A 507 12.38 -13.68 21.72
CA ILE A 507 12.91 -13.40 23.05
C ILE A 507 12.20 -12.15 23.59
N ALA A 508 11.71 -12.23 24.82
CA ALA A 508 11.12 -11.07 25.47
C ALA A 508 12.19 -10.00 25.77
N ASP A 509 11.82 -8.74 25.65
CA ASP A 509 12.73 -7.60 25.86
C ASP A 509 13.37 -7.59 27.25
N SER A 510 12.70 -8.14 28.27
CA SER A 510 13.25 -8.35 29.62
C SER A 510 14.50 -9.24 29.67
N ARG A 511 14.82 -9.96 28.57
CA ARG A 511 15.99 -10.83 28.43
C ARG A 511 17.00 -10.26 27.43
N LYS A 512 16.96 -8.96 27.16
CA LYS A 512 17.83 -8.28 26.22
C LYS A 512 19.32 -8.44 26.60
N ASP A 513 19.64 -8.38 27.89
CA ASP A 513 21.01 -8.51 28.39
C ASP A 513 21.63 -9.87 28.05
N GLU A 514 20.88 -10.96 28.14
CA GLU A 514 21.32 -12.30 27.72
C GLU A 514 21.66 -12.36 26.20
N VAL A 515 20.95 -11.57 25.40
CA VAL A 515 21.22 -11.48 23.97
C VAL A 515 22.52 -10.71 23.73
N ILE A 516 22.74 -9.62 24.47
CA ILE A 516 23.97 -8.81 24.38
C ILE A 516 25.21 -9.64 24.78
N GLU A 517 25.15 -10.41 25.85
CA GLU A 517 26.24 -11.33 26.24
C GLU A 517 26.57 -12.34 25.14
N ARG A 518 25.55 -12.92 24.50
CA ARG A 518 25.76 -13.87 23.38
C ARG A 518 26.32 -13.21 22.14
N ILE A 519 26.01 -11.94 21.90
CA ILE A 519 26.58 -11.16 20.81
C ILE A 519 28.08 -10.99 21.02
N GLY A 520 28.53 -10.70 22.25
CA GLY A 520 29.94 -10.60 22.60
C GLY A 520 30.72 -11.83 22.14
N ALA A 521 30.24 -13.01 22.51
CA ALA A 521 30.88 -14.29 22.10
C ALA A 521 30.88 -14.51 20.57
N GLN A 522 29.86 -14.04 19.84
CA GLN A 522 29.84 -14.13 18.38
C GLN A 522 30.81 -13.18 17.70
N VAL A 523 30.98 -11.97 18.25
CA VAL A 523 31.91 -10.97 17.74
C VAL A 523 33.35 -11.40 18.02
N GLU A 524 33.62 -11.96 19.19
CA GLU A 524 34.93 -12.55 19.53
C GLU A 524 35.30 -13.71 18.60
N ALA A 525 34.31 -14.48 18.14
CA ALA A 525 34.48 -15.51 17.11
C ALA A 525 34.64 -14.95 15.69
N GLY A 526 34.79 -13.63 15.52
CA GLY A 526 34.96 -12.95 14.23
C GLY A 526 33.70 -12.80 13.40
N ARG A 527 32.51 -13.00 13.97
CA ARG A 527 31.23 -12.85 13.29
C ARG A 527 30.67 -11.44 13.43
N GLN A 528 29.80 -11.04 12.49
CA GLN A 528 29.21 -9.71 12.50
C GLN A 528 27.71 -9.78 12.80
N VAL A 529 27.20 -8.72 13.41
CA VAL A 529 25.83 -8.62 13.93
C VAL A 529 25.15 -7.37 13.40
N TYR A 530 23.95 -7.54 12.88
CA TYR A 530 23.02 -6.44 12.65
C TYR A 530 22.10 -6.29 13.86
N TRP A 531 21.94 -5.05 14.32
CA TRP A 531 20.99 -4.68 15.35
C TRP A 531 20.04 -3.61 14.80
N VAL A 532 18.75 -3.95 14.68
CA VAL A 532 17.74 -3.09 14.04
C VAL A 532 16.79 -2.53 15.08
N CYS A 533 16.69 -1.20 15.13
CA CYS A 533 15.72 -0.47 15.94
C CYS A 533 14.52 -0.06 15.10
N PRO A 534 13.27 -0.11 15.63
CA PRO A 534 12.07 0.28 14.90
C PRO A 534 12.04 1.78 14.60
N LEU A 535 11.28 2.15 13.56
CA LEU A 535 10.83 3.52 13.34
C LEU A 535 9.50 3.72 14.07
N ILE A 536 9.37 4.81 14.81
CA ILE A 536 8.12 5.23 15.47
C ILE A 536 7.48 6.28 14.55
N GLU A 537 6.35 5.95 13.92
CA GLU A 537 5.69 6.78 12.90
C GLU A 537 5.36 8.23 13.35
N GLU A 538 5.31 8.50 14.66
CA GLU A 538 4.92 9.80 15.19
C GLU A 538 6.06 10.80 15.34
N SER A 539 7.33 10.39 15.33
CA SER A 539 8.46 11.31 15.46
C SER A 539 9.80 10.70 15.02
N GLU A 540 10.27 11.11 13.84
CA GLU A 540 11.64 10.79 13.37
C GLU A 540 12.76 11.21 14.33
N ALA A 541 12.50 12.13 15.26
CA ALA A 541 13.45 12.55 16.27
C ALA A 541 13.59 11.52 17.41
N LEU A 542 12.50 10.86 17.79
CA LEU A 542 12.47 9.77 18.77
C LEU A 542 13.20 8.53 18.24
N ASP A 543 13.02 8.22 16.95
CA ASP A 543 13.69 7.07 16.32
C ASP A 543 15.22 7.18 16.35
N LEU A 544 15.71 8.37 16.05
CA LEU A 544 17.14 8.65 16.12
C LEU A 544 17.66 8.57 17.56
N SER A 545 16.90 9.07 18.53
CA SER A 545 17.21 9.00 19.95
C SER A 545 17.32 7.54 20.42
N ASN A 546 16.38 6.68 20.05
CA ASN A 546 16.39 5.26 20.41
C ASN A 546 17.57 4.51 19.79
N ALA A 547 17.84 4.66 18.50
CA ALA A 547 18.99 4.04 17.85
C ALA A 547 20.32 4.53 18.42
N THR A 548 20.41 5.80 18.80
CA THR A 548 21.60 6.39 19.43
C THR A 548 21.80 5.86 20.86
N ALA A 549 20.71 5.72 21.63
CA ALA A 549 20.77 5.14 22.96
C ALA A 549 21.22 3.66 22.89
N THR A 550 20.58 2.86 22.03
CA THR A 550 20.99 1.47 21.81
C THR A 550 22.45 1.34 21.35
N HIS A 551 22.93 2.25 20.50
CA HIS A 551 24.34 2.28 20.09
C HIS A 551 25.27 2.56 21.28
N ALA A 552 24.92 3.48 22.17
CA ALA A 552 25.68 3.78 23.37
C ALA A 552 25.73 2.58 24.34
N ASP A 553 24.55 1.98 24.61
CA ASP A 553 24.41 0.80 25.47
C ASP A 553 25.27 -0.38 24.98
N LEU A 554 25.19 -0.66 23.66
CA LEU A 554 26.00 -1.74 23.07
C LEU A 554 27.50 -1.44 23.03
N SER A 555 27.87 -0.17 22.87
CA SER A 555 29.29 0.24 22.91
C SER A 555 29.88 0.09 24.31
N GLU A 556 29.09 0.35 25.36
CA GLU A 556 29.47 0.15 26.75
C GLU A 556 29.53 -1.34 27.12
N ALA A 557 28.53 -2.11 26.68
CA ALA A 557 28.43 -3.53 27.00
C ALA A 557 29.44 -4.42 26.24
N LEU A 558 29.99 -3.95 25.12
CA LEU A 558 30.93 -4.70 24.26
C LEU A 558 32.28 -3.97 24.11
N PRO A 559 33.01 -3.77 25.22
CA PRO A 559 34.31 -3.10 25.16
C PRO A 559 35.32 -3.94 24.34
N GLY A 560 35.87 -3.38 23.29
CA GLY A 560 36.75 -4.09 22.35
C GLY A 560 36.11 -4.46 21.01
N CYS A 561 34.81 -4.25 20.88
CA CYS A 561 34.07 -4.35 19.61
C CYS A 561 33.79 -2.95 19.06
N MET A 562 34.09 -2.72 17.78
CA MET A 562 33.63 -1.51 17.11
C MET A 562 32.13 -1.65 16.81
N VAL A 563 31.31 -0.82 17.45
CA VAL A 563 29.89 -0.69 17.21
C VAL A 563 29.64 0.53 16.33
N GLY A 564 28.93 0.38 15.21
CA GLY A 564 28.59 1.48 14.31
C GLY A 564 27.11 1.81 14.36
N LEU A 565 26.79 3.05 13.96
CA LEU A 565 25.42 3.55 13.86
C LEU A 565 25.10 3.95 12.43
N LEU A 566 23.93 3.53 11.92
CA LEU A 566 23.45 3.85 10.57
C LEU A 566 21.98 4.28 10.61
N HIS A 567 21.67 5.50 10.16
CA HIS A 567 20.29 6.00 10.12
C HIS A 567 20.01 6.87 8.88
N SER A 568 18.74 7.15 8.62
CA SER A 568 18.29 7.84 7.40
C SER A 568 18.88 9.25 7.22
N ARG A 569 19.10 9.99 8.30
CA ARG A 569 19.59 11.40 8.28
C ARG A 569 21.08 11.56 8.06
N MET A 570 21.85 10.48 8.11
CA MET A 570 23.31 10.59 7.85
C MET A 570 23.57 11.01 6.39
N PRO A 571 24.59 11.84 6.15
CA PRO A 571 25.07 12.13 4.81
C PRO A 571 25.46 10.85 4.07
N THR A 572 25.26 10.82 2.75
CA THR A 572 25.56 9.61 1.93
C THR A 572 27.03 9.16 2.06
N ALA A 573 27.97 10.10 2.19
CA ALA A 573 29.37 9.78 2.37
C ALA A 573 29.65 9.06 3.70
N GLU A 574 29.02 9.49 4.79
CA GLU A 574 29.15 8.84 6.10
C GLU A 574 28.52 7.44 6.11
N LYS A 575 27.31 7.30 5.50
CA LYS A 575 26.69 5.98 5.33
C LYS A 575 27.60 5.01 4.60
N LYS A 576 28.26 5.47 3.52
CA LYS A 576 29.20 4.65 2.77
C LYS A 576 30.44 4.28 3.60
N ALA A 577 30.97 5.21 4.39
CA ALA A 577 32.11 4.94 5.27
C ALA A 577 31.78 3.90 6.35
N VAL A 578 30.65 4.05 7.04
CA VAL A 578 30.18 3.08 8.04
C VAL A 578 29.98 1.70 7.40
N MET A 579 29.33 1.64 6.24
CA MET A 579 29.11 0.38 5.52
C MET A 579 30.41 -0.27 5.04
N ALA A 580 31.41 0.52 4.63
CA ALA A 580 32.71 0.00 4.22
C ALA A 580 33.45 -0.65 5.42
N LEU A 581 33.44 -0.02 6.60
CA LEU A 581 34.00 -0.57 7.82
C LEU A 581 33.28 -1.87 8.25
N PHE A 582 31.96 -1.92 8.12
CA PHE A 582 31.21 -3.11 8.42
C PHE A 582 31.47 -4.22 7.40
N THR A 583 31.46 -3.93 6.11
CA THR A 583 31.73 -4.93 5.06
C THR A 583 33.15 -5.49 5.11
N SER A 584 34.13 -4.68 5.52
CA SER A 584 35.55 -5.12 5.68
C SER A 584 35.79 -5.97 6.94
N GLY A 585 34.80 -6.12 7.81
CA GLY A 585 34.90 -6.87 9.06
C GLY A 585 35.60 -6.11 10.21
N GLN A 586 35.95 -4.83 10.01
CA GLN A 586 36.54 -3.99 11.07
C GLN A 586 35.50 -3.61 12.14
N MET A 587 34.23 -3.65 11.80
CA MET A 587 33.12 -3.36 12.70
C MET A 587 32.34 -4.65 12.99
N GLY A 588 32.19 -5.00 14.28
CA GLY A 588 31.51 -6.23 14.71
C GLY A 588 30.00 -6.11 14.80
N VAL A 589 29.50 -4.94 15.22
CA VAL A 589 28.05 -4.69 15.37
C VAL A 589 27.66 -3.44 14.61
N LEU A 590 26.58 -3.53 13.84
CA LEU A 590 25.96 -2.38 13.17
C LEU A 590 24.56 -2.16 13.72
N VAL A 591 24.39 -1.09 14.51
CA VAL A 591 23.10 -0.60 14.96
C VAL A 591 22.47 0.25 13.86
N SER A 592 21.22 0.01 13.55
CA SER A 592 20.56 0.74 12.46
C SER A 592 19.06 0.86 12.67
N THR A 593 18.50 1.92 12.12
CA THR A 593 17.05 1.97 11.85
C THR A 593 16.74 1.12 10.61
N THR A 594 15.48 1.09 10.15
CA THR A 594 15.02 0.29 8.98
C THR A 594 15.76 0.56 7.66
N VAL A 595 16.75 1.48 7.64
CA VAL A 595 17.58 1.78 6.45
C VAL A 595 18.31 0.54 5.90
N ILE A 596 18.54 -0.50 6.73
CA ILE A 596 19.14 -1.78 6.29
C ILE A 596 18.20 -2.57 5.33
N GLU A 597 16.94 -2.22 5.20
CA GLU A 597 16.06 -2.84 4.20
C GLU A 597 16.67 -2.79 2.79
N VAL A 598 17.58 -1.85 2.55
CA VAL A 598 18.18 -1.61 1.25
C VAL A 598 19.55 -2.26 1.13
N GLY A 599 19.54 -3.55 0.86
CA GLY A 599 20.41 -4.19 -0.13
C GLY A 599 21.87 -4.46 0.17
N VAL A 600 22.47 -4.25 1.36
CA VAL A 600 23.91 -4.53 1.52
C VAL A 600 24.15 -6.02 1.82
N ASP A 601 25.03 -6.64 1.01
CA ASP A 601 25.43 -8.04 1.11
C ASP A 601 26.71 -8.13 1.96
N VAL A 602 26.58 -8.66 3.20
CA VAL A 602 27.72 -8.88 4.10
C VAL A 602 27.77 -10.36 4.48
N PRO A 603 28.59 -11.15 3.78
CA PRO A 603 28.63 -12.62 3.96
C PRO A 603 28.94 -13.07 5.39
N ASN A 604 29.72 -12.29 6.13
CA ASN A 604 30.14 -12.60 7.50
C ASN A 604 29.10 -12.22 8.58
N ALA A 605 28.03 -11.50 8.20
CA ALA A 605 26.96 -11.19 9.13
C ALA A 605 26.07 -12.42 9.34
N SER A 606 26.17 -13.03 10.53
CA SER A 606 25.49 -14.28 10.87
C SER A 606 24.39 -14.12 11.90
N LEU A 607 24.26 -12.95 12.53
CA LEU A 607 23.22 -12.68 13.51
C LEU A 607 22.46 -11.38 13.16
N MET A 608 21.14 -11.46 13.16
CA MET A 608 20.22 -10.34 13.07
C MET A 608 19.46 -10.22 14.38
N VAL A 609 19.50 -9.07 15.03
CA VAL A 609 18.65 -8.75 16.18
C VAL A 609 17.69 -7.64 15.78
N ILE A 610 16.40 -7.80 16.05
CA ILE A 610 15.36 -6.82 15.74
C ILE A 610 14.64 -6.46 17.02
N GLU A 611 14.79 -5.21 17.46
CA GLU A 611 14.09 -4.68 18.64
C GLU A 611 12.63 -4.36 18.32
N HIS A 612 11.76 -4.53 19.30
CA HIS A 612 10.32 -4.28 19.16
C HIS A 612 9.73 -4.92 17.90
N ALA A 613 10.09 -6.18 17.67
CA ALA A 613 9.70 -6.91 16.47
C ALA A 613 8.16 -7.00 16.27
N GLU A 614 7.37 -6.86 17.36
CA GLU A 614 5.91 -6.79 17.32
C GLU A 614 5.37 -5.60 16.52
N ARG A 615 6.18 -4.55 16.30
CA ARG A 615 5.80 -3.34 15.54
C ARG A 615 6.05 -3.46 14.05
N PHE A 616 6.87 -4.42 13.64
CA PHE A 616 7.20 -4.61 12.21
C PHE A 616 6.14 -5.42 11.48
N GLY A 617 6.00 -5.15 10.19
CA GLY A 617 5.25 -6.01 9.29
C GLY A 617 6.00 -7.31 8.98
N LEU A 618 5.25 -8.39 8.69
CA LEU A 618 5.85 -9.69 8.36
C LEU A 618 6.83 -9.62 7.18
N SER A 619 6.45 -8.90 6.12
CA SER A 619 7.32 -8.70 4.95
C SER A 619 8.61 -7.96 5.30
N GLN A 620 8.58 -6.99 6.23
CA GLN A 620 9.78 -6.28 6.71
C GLN A 620 10.67 -7.20 7.54
N LEU A 621 10.10 -7.94 8.50
CA LEU A 621 10.83 -8.92 9.29
C LEU A 621 11.53 -9.96 8.41
N HIS A 622 10.83 -10.44 7.38
CA HIS A 622 11.38 -11.40 6.42
C HIS A 622 12.55 -10.82 5.61
N GLN A 623 12.41 -9.59 5.10
CA GLN A 623 13.48 -8.89 4.39
C GLN A 623 14.71 -8.67 5.27
N LEU A 624 14.51 -8.25 6.52
CA LEU A 624 15.60 -8.07 7.50
C LEU A 624 16.28 -9.40 7.82
N ARG A 625 15.50 -10.46 8.11
CA ARG A 625 16.04 -11.80 8.32
C ARG A 625 16.89 -12.27 7.16
N GLY A 626 16.47 -12.02 5.93
CA GLY A 626 17.19 -12.39 4.71
C GLY A 626 18.53 -11.66 4.51
N ARG A 627 18.89 -10.68 5.35
CA ARG A 627 20.20 -10.00 5.32
C ARG A 627 21.31 -10.82 5.94
N VAL A 628 21.01 -11.81 6.74
CA VAL A 628 21.96 -12.80 7.26
C VAL A 628 21.81 -14.15 6.54
N GLY A 629 22.68 -15.09 6.79
CA GLY A 629 22.65 -16.41 6.15
C GLY A 629 23.14 -16.42 4.70
N ARG A 630 24.02 -15.48 4.33
CA ARG A 630 24.62 -15.40 2.99
C ARG A 630 26.00 -16.02 2.90
N GLY A 631 26.60 -16.36 4.03
CA GLY A 631 27.87 -17.10 4.16
C GLY A 631 27.63 -18.56 4.53
N ALA A 632 28.75 -19.31 4.68
CA ALA A 632 28.74 -20.73 5.09
C ALA A 632 28.41 -20.92 6.59
N ALA A 633 28.44 -19.87 7.41
CA ALA A 633 28.18 -19.95 8.83
C ALA A 633 26.70 -20.08 9.15
N ALA A 634 26.35 -20.91 10.14
CA ALA A 634 25.01 -20.98 10.68
C ALA A 634 24.56 -19.61 11.18
N SER A 635 23.38 -19.18 10.76
CA SER A 635 22.88 -17.84 11.03
C SER A 635 21.59 -17.87 11.84
N ALA A 636 21.37 -16.83 12.64
CA ALA A 636 20.20 -16.68 13.48
C ALA A 636 19.57 -15.30 13.35
N CYS A 637 18.28 -15.24 13.58
CA CYS A 637 17.51 -14.01 13.70
C CYS A 637 16.82 -13.99 15.08
N VAL A 638 17.10 -12.99 15.88
CA VAL A 638 16.51 -12.78 17.19
C VAL A 638 15.47 -11.67 17.08
N LEU A 639 14.22 -11.98 17.39
CA LEU A 639 13.13 -11.04 17.44
C LEU A 639 12.86 -10.70 18.91
N LEU A 640 13.30 -9.52 19.33
CA LEU A 640 13.01 -8.97 20.65
C LEU A 640 11.62 -8.34 20.63
N TYR A 641 10.77 -8.73 21.54
CA TYR A 641 9.40 -8.20 21.64
C TYR A 641 9.08 -7.66 23.03
N ALA A 642 8.41 -6.52 23.07
CA ALA A 642 7.89 -5.94 24.29
C ALA A 642 6.49 -6.48 24.58
N THR A 643 6.17 -6.61 25.87
CA THR A 643 4.83 -6.91 26.35
C THR A 643 4.15 -5.62 26.82
N ASN A 644 2.82 -5.55 26.72
CA ASN A 644 2.04 -4.44 27.29
C ASN A 644 2.03 -4.50 28.84
N ASP A 645 1.43 -3.51 29.49
CA ASP A 645 1.31 -3.42 30.95
C ASP A 645 0.65 -4.65 31.60
N SER A 646 -0.11 -5.43 30.83
CA SER A 646 -0.69 -6.71 31.27
C SER A 646 0.19 -7.94 31.01
N GLY A 647 1.43 -7.76 30.58
CA GLY A 647 2.39 -8.83 30.28
C GLY A 647 2.08 -9.62 29.00
N ARG A 648 1.25 -9.08 28.09
CA ARG A 648 0.81 -9.75 26.88
C ARG A 648 1.22 -9.00 25.61
N VAL A 649 1.43 -9.75 24.55
CA VAL A 649 1.58 -9.22 23.19
C VAL A 649 0.20 -9.23 22.53
N GLY A 650 -0.13 -8.23 21.71
CA GLY A 650 -1.38 -8.20 20.95
C GLY A 650 -1.50 -9.43 20.03
N GLU A 651 -2.70 -9.98 19.83
CA GLU A 651 -2.90 -11.24 19.06
C GLU A 651 -2.33 -11.15 17.64
N THR A 652 -2.58 -10.07 16.91
CA THR A 652 -2.03 -9.87 15.56
C THR A 652 -0.50 -9.85 15.54
N ALA A 653 0.13 -9.24 16.54
CA ALA A 653 1.59 -9.21 16.65
C ALA A 653 2.15 -10.59 17.01
N LYS A 654 1.47 -11.32 17.88
CA LYS A 654 1.80 -12.70 18.26
C LYS A 654 1.74 -13.65 17.07
N GLU A 655 0.70 -13.56 16.24
CA GLU A 655 0.57 -14.34 15.02
C GLU A 655 1.69 -14.05 14.02
N ARG A 656 2.05 -12.77 13.84
CA ARG A 656 3.19 -12.37 12.98
C ARG A 656 4.52 -12.93 13.48
N LEU A 657 4.81 -12.78 14.77
CA LEU A 657 6.05 -13.30 15.37
C LEU A 657 6.12 -14.82 15.26
N ARG A 658 4.99 -15.50 15.49
CA ARG A 658 4.88 -16.95 15.35
C ARG A 658 5.13 -17.41 13.93
N ALA A 659 4.55 -16.76 12.93
CA ALA A 659 4.77 -17.04 11.52
C ALA A 659 6.26 -16.96 11.16
N MET A 660 6.98 -15.95 11.64
CA MET A 660 8.42 -15.80 11.43
C MET A 660 9.26 -16.90 12.07
N ALA A 661 8.84 -17.47 13.21
CA ALA A 661 9.55 -18.53 13.90
C ALA A 661 9.31 -19.91 13.26
N GLU A 662 8.12 -20.14 12.70
CA GLU A 662 7.70 -21.44 12.18
C GLU A 662 8.21 -21.73 10.75
N THR A 663 8.42 -20.69 9.93
CA THR A 663 8.83 -20.92 8.52
C THR A 663 9.91 -19.96 8.05
N ASN A 664 10.76 -20.46 7.16
CA ASN A 664 11.74 -19.68 6.40
C ASN A 664 11.26 -19.37 4.97
N ASP A 665 10.17 -19.98 4.52
CA ASP A 665 9.62 -19.78 3.19
C ASP A 665 8.96 -18.40 3.08
N GLY A 666 9.51 -17.53 2.23
CA GLY A 666 9.01 -16.17 2.02
C GLY A 666 7.61 -16.14 1.39
N PHE A 667 7.23 -17.13 0.58
CA PHE A 667 5.89 -17.21 -0.01
C PHE A 667 4.83 -17.58 1.03
N GLU A 668 5.17 -18.51 1.94
CA GLU A 668 4.31 -18.87 3.07
C GLU A 668 4.15 -17.69 4.04
N ILE A 669 5.24 -16.96 4.32
CA ILE A 669 5.19 -15.73 5.13
C ILE A 669 4.30 -14.67 4.48
N ALA A 670 4.41 -14.47 3.17
CA ALA A 670 3.58 -13.52 2.45
C ALA A 670 2.10 -13.93 2.45
N ARG A 671 1.81 -15.23 2.34
CA ARG A 671 0.45 -15.76 2.46
C ARG A 671 -0.15 -15.48 3.85
N ARG A 672 0.61 -15.75 4.91
CA ARG A 672 0.19 -15.46 6.29
C ARG A 672 0.06 -13.95 6.55
N ASP A 673 0.94 -13.12 5.99
CA ASP A 673 0.83 -11.65 6.10
C ASP A 673 -0.48 -11.15 5.48
N LEU A 674 -0.86 -11.74 4.34
CA LEU A 674 -2.13 -11.45 3.67
C LEU A 674 -3.34 -11.86 4.53
N GLU A 675 -3.29 -13.03 5.17
CA GLU A 675 -4.35 -13.52 6.05
C GLU A 675 -4.50 -12.66 7.31
N ILE A 676 -3.38 -12.23 7.91
CA ILE A 676 -3.37 -11.43 9.15
C ILE A 676 -3.82 -9.99 8.90
N ARG A 677 -3.39 -9.37 7.79
CA ARG A 677 -3.68 -7.95 7.50
C ARG A 677 -4.91 -7.73 6.63
N GLY A 678 -5.28 -8.73 5.86
CA GLY A 678 -6.19 -8.58 4.75
C GLY A 678 -5.54 -7.92 3.51
N PRO A 679 -6.12 -8.11 2.31
CA PRO A 679 -5.53 -7.68 1.04
C PRO A 679 -5.39 -6.16 0.91
N GLY A 680 -6.25 -5.37 1.54
CA GLY A 680 -6.23 -3.91 1.48
C GLY A 680 -5.02 -3.27 2.18
N GLU A 681 -4.55 -3.85 3.26
CA GLU A 681 -3.39 -3.35 4.02
C GLU A 681 -2.06 -3.89 3.49
N PHE A 682 -2.06 -5.12 2.96
CA PHE A 682 -0.87 -5.79 2.42
C PHE A 682 -0.21 -5.00 1.26
N LEU A 683 -1.00 -4.38 0.42
CA LEU A 683 -0.52 -3.67 -0.79
C LEU A 683 -0.17 -2.22 -0.55
N GLY A 684 -0.13 -1.78 0.71
CA GLY A 684 0.21 -0.40 1.02
C GLY A 684 -0.79 0.60 0.44
N ALA A 685 -2.09 0.25 0.44
CA ALA A 685 -3.17 1.12 -0.03
C ALA A 685 -3.13 2.53 0.61
N ARG A 686 -2.51 2.65 1.79
CA ARG A 686 -2.21 3.95 2.42
C ARG A 686 -1.10 4.73 1.72
N GLN A 687 -0.17 4.08 1.02
CA GLN A 687 0.95 4.75 0.33
C GLN A 687 0.60 5.17 -1.11
N SER A 688 -0.32 4.45 -1.77
CA SER A 688 -0.76 4.75 -3.15
C SER A 688 -2.12 5.45 -3.23
N GLY A 689 -2.84 5.57 -2.10
CA GLY A 689 -4.12 6.31 -2.05
C GLY A 689 -5.33 5.57 -2.63
N ASP A 690 -5.18 4.37 -3.19
CA ASP A 690 -6.26 3.65 -3.84
C ASP A 690 -6.20 2.13 -3.57
N ALA A 691 -7.08 1.66 -2.71
CA ALA A 691 -7.42 0.23 -2.68
C ALA A 691 -8.03 -0.14 -4.05
N LEU A 692 -7.39 -1.06 -4.76
CA LEU A 692 -7.83 -1.48 -6.10
C LEU A 692 -9.19 -2.21 -6.04
N LEU A 693 -9.48 -2.90 -4.94
CA LEU A 693 -10.76 -3.56 -4.67
C LEU A 693 -11.42 -2.93 -3.43
N ARG A 694 -12.71 -2.66 -3.53
CA ARG A 694 -13.51 -2.05 -2.45
C ARG A 694 -14.30 -3.08 -1.66
N PHE A 695 -14.73 -4.16 -2.33
CA PHE A 695 -15.69 -5.12 -1.82
C PHE A 695 -15.19 -6.55 -1.83
N ALA A 696 -14.49 -6.96 -2.89
CA ALA A 696 -13.99 -8.31 -3.05
C ALA A 696 -12.69 -8.53 -2.27
N ASP A 697 -12.57 -9.70 -1.66
CA ASP A 697 -11.37 -10.19 -1.02
C ASP A 697 -10.81 -11.38 -1.83
N LEU A 698 -9.61 -11.22 -2.37
CA LEU A 698 -8.98 -12.23 -3.21
C LEU A 698 -8.59 -13.52 -2.48
N ALA A 699 -8.53 -13.50 -1.15
CA ALA A 699 -8.26 -14.69 -0.35
C ALA A 699 -9.52 -15.55 -0.18
N THR A 700 -10.66 -14.91 0.01
CA THR A 700 -11.94 -15.60 0.29
C THR A 700 -12.84 -15.75 -0.95
N ASP A 701 -12.78 -14.80 -1.88
CA ASP A 701 -13.66 -14.75 -3.06
C ASP A 701 -13.02 -15.38 -4.32
N THR A 702 -12.17 -16.41 -4.15
CA THR A 702 -11.43 -17.09 -5.23
C THR A 702 -12.36 -17.62 -6.33
N HIS A 703 -13.51 -18.16 -5.96
CA HIS A 703 -14.51 -18.66 -6.88
C HIS A 703 -15.14 -17.58 -7.79
N LEU A 704 -15.32 -16.36 -7.25
CA LEU A 704 -15.77 -15.21 -8.04
C LEU A 704 -14.66 -14.70 -8.97
N LEU A 705 -13.41 -14.77 -8.52
CA LEU A 705 -12.26 -14.39 -9.33
C LEU A 705 -12.07 -15.35 -10.52
N GLU A 706 -12.21 -16.64 -10.31
CA GLU A 706 -12.16 -17.66 -11.38
C GLU A 706 -13.25 -17.42 -12.42
N TRP A 707 -14.47 -17.23 -11.97
CA TRP A 707 -15.60 -16.88 -12.84
C TRP A 707 -15.35 -15.58 -13.63
N ALA A 708 -14.83 -14.53 -12.99
CA ALA A 708 -14.52 -13.26 -13.65
C ALA A 708 -13.41 -13.41 -14.71
N ARG A 709 -12.41 -14.27 -14.46
CA ARG A 709 -11.34 -14.59 -15.42
C ARG A 709 -11.86 -15.30 -16.67
N GLU A 710 -12.84 -16.17 -16.52
CA GLU A 710 -13.44 -16.87 -17.65
C GLU A 710 -14.39 -15.94 -18.44
N LEU A 711 -15.13 -15.06 -17.74
CA LEU A 711 -16.09 -14.18 -18.35
C LEU A 711 -15.45 -13.00 -19.10
N ALA A 712 -14.40 -12.39 -18.54
CA ALA A 712 -13.82 -11.16 -19.09
C ALA A 712 -13.35 -11.27 -20.55
N PRO A 713 -12.63 -12.32 -21.00
CA PRO A 713 -12.28 -12.49 -22.41
C PRO A 713 -13.52 -12.56 -23.31
N GLN A 714 -14.54 -13.32 -22.86
CA GLN A 714 -15.78 -13.49 -23.63
C GLN A 714 -16.55 -12.16 -23.78
N MET A 715 -16.55 -11.33 -22.73
CA MET A 715 -17.16 -10.00 -22.79
C MET A 715 -16.43 -9.09 -23.78
N LEU A 716 -15.09 -9.11 -23.77
CA LEU A 716 -14.29 -8.29 -24.70
C LEU A 716 -14.48 -8.70 -26.17
N ASP A 717 -14.70 -9.99 -26.42
CA ASP A 717 -14.84 -10.53 -27.79
C ASP A 717 -16.28 -10.38 -28.34
N ARG A 718 -17.28 -10.68 -27.50
CA ARG A 718 -18.69 -10.77 -27.94
C ARG A 718 -19.53 -9.55 -27.55
N TYR A 719 -19.15 -8.84 -26.48
CA TYR A 719 -19.93 -7.73 -25.93
C TYR A 719 -19.02 -6.52 -25.58
N PRO A 720 -18.24 -5.98 -26.52
CA PRO A 720 -17.24 -4.94 -26.24
C PRO A 720 -17.83 -3.67 -25.66
N GLU A 721 -19.07 -3.29 -26.05
CA GLU A 721 -19.77 -2.12 -25.52
C GLU A 721 -20.16 -2.30 -24.06
N LEU A 722 -20.66 -3.49 -23.68
CA LEU A 722 -20.97 -3.80 -22.29
C LEU A 722 -19.69 -3.83 -21.43
N ALA A 723 -18.59 -4.39 -21.95
CA ALA A 723 -17.30 -4.40 -21.30
C ALA A 723 -16.78 -2.98 -21.06
N ALA A 724 -16.84 -2.10 -22.05
CA ALA A 724 -16.43 -0.71 -21.92
C ALA A 724 -17.28 0.05 -20.88
N LYS A 725 -18.61 -0.14 -20.93
CA LYS A 725 -19.55 0.46 -19.98
C LYS A 725 -19.29 -0.05 -18.55
N HIS A 726 -18.99 -1.33 -18.39
CA HIS A 726 -18.69 -1.95 -17.11
C HIS A 726 -17.40 -1.37 -16.49
N VAL A 727 -16.32 -1.30 -17.26
CA VAL A 727 -15.06 -0.71 -16.82
C VAL A 727 -15.22 0.77 -16.48
N ALA A 728 -15.92 1.55 -17.30
CA ALA A 728 -16.15 2.97 -17.04
C ALA A 728 -16.97 3.21 -15.76
N ARG A 729 -17.94 2.36 -15.46
CA ARG A 729 -18.75 2.42 -14.24
C ARG A 729 -17.90 2.19 -13.00
N TRP A 730 -17.17 1.10 -12.95
CA TRP A 730 -16.44 0.65 -11.77
C TRP A 730 -15.11 1.38 -11.54
N LEU A 731 -14.34 1.60 -12.61
CA LEU A 731 -12.98 2.14 -12.51
C LEU A 731 -12.91 3.62 -12.90
N GLY A 732 -13.79 4.12 -13.76
CA GLY A 732 -13.80 5.52 -14.19
C GLY A 732 -12.45 5.96 -14.73
N GLY A 733 -11.98 7.15 -14.34
CA GLY A 733 -10.65 7.68 -14.72
C GLY A 733 -9.46 6.94 -14.15
N LYS A 734 -9.66 5.99 -13.23
CA LYS A 734 -8.60 5.15 -12.67
C LYS A 734 -8.12 4.07 -13.65
N SER A 735 -8.82 3.83 -14.75
CA SER A 735 -8.38 2.91 -15.81
C SER A 735 -6.99 3.25 -16.37
N ASP A 736 -6.58 4.52 -16.33
CA ASP A 736 -5.26 4.93 -16.82
C ASP A 736 -4.12 4.58 -15.86
N TYR A 737 -4.40 4.47 -14.55
CA TYR A 737 -3.43 3.97 -13.56
C TYR A 737 -3.17 2.46 -13.68
N LEU A 738 -4.14 1.70 -14.20
CA LEU A 738 -3.97 0.26 -14.44
C LEU A 738 -3.22 -0.04 -15.75
N LYS A 739 -3.03 0.96 -16.62
CA LYS A 739 -2.29 0.86 -17.89
C LYS A 739 -0.79 1.18 -17.74
N ALA A 740 -0.36 1.63 -16.58
CA ALA A 740 1.01 2.05 -16.28
C ALA A 740 1.70 1.14 -15.26
#